data_877cdb145c582f28fc1151433ce658a2
#
_entry.id   877cdb145c582f28fc1151433ce658a2
#
_cell.length_a   1.000
_cell.length_b   1.000
_cell.length_c   1.000
_cell.angle_alpha   90.00
_cell.angle_beta   90.00
_cell.angle_gamma   90.00
#
_symmetry.space_group_name_H-M   'P 1'
#
loop_
_entity.id
_entity.type
_entity.pdbx_description
1 polymer ?
#
loop_
_entity_poly.entity_id
_entity_poly.type
_entity_poly.pdbx_seq_one_letter_code
_entity_poly.pdbx_strand_id
1 'polypeptide(L)'
;MLLTQIVPRSLFDFYTTSIMDFKLDSQYAPTGDQPQAIDQLVHGVDDGAPAQTLLGVTGSGKTFTMANVIARVNRPTLILSHNKTLAAQLYSEFKQIFPENSVQYFVSYYDYYQPEAYIPSSDKYIEKDLMINEEIDRLRLATTSALLSGRRDVIVVSSVSCLYGIGNPEDFNESVIDLHVGDRISRNEFLRSLVNALYSRTELALERGQFRVKGDTVDIRLAYEDIALRITFWGDEVESIQALHPIEMYSFGKHDSFKIYPANIFVTSPLRQASAVAQIQLDLGREVENFRNEGKELEAQRLYERVTYDVEMIKEVGHCSGIENYSRYFDGREPGMRPFCLLDYFPDDFLTIIDESHVTVPQIRAMYGGDLSRKTNLVQYGFRLQAAVDNRPLKFDEFERLTPQTIYVSATPADYELSRSEGIVVEQVIRPTGLLDPKITVHPSENQIDHLMEEIQLRTERGERTLVTTLTKRMAEELNDYFCRMDIRTAYIHSDVDTMDRIRILDDLRAGVYDVLIGVNLLREGLDLPEVSLVAILDADKEGFLRNHRSLTQTVGRAARNLNGEVIMYADRITESMQRTIDETERRRKIQMQYNKEHNITPKAIVKPRTSIVGMDAETADVPQFEAAPAYRQQPAAAKDRRGKQQHQPRAYVDPSPSQQQVADPVLAFMNREQLKKHIERLREQMICAAKDMEFIEAARLRDEIIRLELSEQSITE
;
A
#
# COMPACT_ATOMS: atom_id res chain seq x y z
N MET A 1 -19.73 -13.24 -36.69
CA MET A 1 -19.31 -14.09 -35.59
C MET A 1 -19.22 -13.18 -34.37
N LEU A 2 -20.28 -13.16 -33.56
CA LEU A 2 -20.49 -12.23 -32.46
C LEU A 2 -19.52 -12.60 -31.33
N LEU A 3 -18.59 -11.72 -31.03
CA LEU A 3 -17.82 -11.72 -29.78
C LEU A 3 -18.77 -11.25 -28.66
N THR A 4 -19.45 -12.20 -28.04
CA THR A 4 -20.03 -12.01 -26.71
C THR A 4 -18.85 -11.88 -25.74
N GLN A 5 -18.40 -10.64 -25.50
CA GLN A 5 -17.58 -10.33 -24.33
C GLN A 5 -18.41 -10.69 -23.09
N ILE A 6 -17.93 -11.67 -22.35
CA ILE A 6 -18.49 -12.08 -21.07
C ILE A 6 -18.24 -10.93 -20.11
N VAL A 7 -19.26 -10.08 -19.89
CA VAL A 7 -19.28 -9.14 -18.77
C VAL A 7 -19.20 -9.98 -17.50
N PRO A 8 -18.26 -9.73 -16.58
CA PRO A 8 -18.20 -10.47 -15.35
C PRO A 8 -19.54 -10.33 -14.61
N ARG A 9 -20.18 -11.44 -14.29
CA ARG A 9 -21.45 -11.48 -13.52
C ARG A 9 -21.34 -10.70 -12.19
N SER A 10 -20.15 -10.56 -11.64
CA SER A 10 -19.86 -9.81 -10.42
C SER A 10 -20.22 -8.32 -10.48
N LEU A 11 -20.34 -7.71 -11.66
CA LEU A 11 -20.77 -6.31 -11.81
C LEU A 11 -22.28 -6.12 -11.57
N PHE A 12 -23.09 -7.17 -11.73
CA PHE A 12 -24.55 -7.07 -11.60
C PHE A 12 -25.06 -7.43 -10.20
N ASP A 13 -24.29 -8.18 -9.40
CA ASP A 13 -24.72 -8.69 -8.11
C ASP A 13 -24.53 -7.70 -6.94
N PHE A 14 -23.92 -6.55 -7.20
CA PHE A 14 -23.76 -5.48 -6.19
C PHE A 14 -25.09 -4.89 -5.68
N TYR A 15 -26.18 -5.10 -6.41
CA TYR A 15 -27.46 -4.40 -6.21
C TYR A 15 -28.61 -5.27 -5.73
N THR A 16 -28.42 -6.56 -5.64
CA THR A 16 -29.43 -7.46 -5.04
C THR A 16 -29.14 -7.58 -3.55
N THR A 17 -30.03 -7.08 -2.72
CA THR A 17 -30.04 -7.21 -1.24
C THR A 17 -30.22 -8.66 -0.76
N SER A 18 -29.87 -9.66 -1.53
CA SER A 18 -29.85 -11.04 -1.06
C SER A 18 -28.62 -11.25 -0.20
N ILE A 19 -28.82 -11.75 1.01
CA ILE A 19 -27.74 -12.29 1.84
C ILE A 19 -27.04 -13.37 1.02
N MET A 20 -25.87 -13.05 0.50
CA MET A 20 -25.08 -14.02 -0.27
C MET A 20 -24.10 -14.70 0.69
N ASP A 21 -24.07 -16.02 0.64
CA ASP A 21 -23.06 -16.79 1.34
C ASP A 21 -21.74 -16.73 0.58
N PHE A 22 -20.63 -16.90 1.29
CA PHE A 22 -19.33 -17.04 0.64
C PHE A 22 -19.28 -18.33 -0.17
N LYS A 23 -18.97 -18.20 -1.46
CA LYS A 23 -18.84 -19.29 -2.40
C LYS A 23 -17.40 -19.44 -2.86
N LEU A 24 -16.72 -20.42 -2.28
CA LEU A 24 -15.35 -20.75 -2.63
C LEU A 24 -15.30 -21.47 -3.96
N ASP A 25 -14.57 -20.93 -4.94
CA ASP A 25 -14.25 -21.56 -6.22
C ASP A 25 -12.77 -21.95 -6.23
N SER A 26 -12.48 -23.24 -6.21
CA SER A 26 -11.12 -23.75 -6.25
C SER A 26 -11.05 -25.14 -6.85
N GLN A 27 -10.04 -25.37 -7.69
CA GLN A 27 -9.70 -26.68 -8.22
C GLN A 27 -9.02 -27.59 -7.18
N TYR A 28 -8.64 -27.02 -6.02
CA TYR A 28 -7.92 -27.71 -4.97
C TYR A 28 -8.84 -28.04 -3.79
N ALA A 29 -8.63 -29.19 -3.17
CA ALA A 29 -9.20 -29.53 -1.89
C ALA A 29 -8.17 -29.36 -0.77
N PRO A 30 -8.59 -29.07 0.47
CA PRO A 30 -7.68 -29.03 1.61
C PRO A 30 -6.93 -30.37 1.79
N THR A 31 -5.61 -30.28 1.97
CA THR A 31 -4.71 -31.42 2.11
C THR A 31 -3.72 -31.24 3.26
N GLY A 32 -3.04 -32.29 3.67
CA GLY A 32 -2.09 -32.24 4.77
C GLY A 32 -2.75 -31.87 6.10
N ASP A 33 -2.21 -30.86 6.76
CA ASP A 33 -2.74 -30.32 8.02
C ASP A 33 -3.94 -29.39 7.82
N GLN A 34 -4.20 -28.95 6.57
CA GLN A 34 -5.23 -27.95 6.28
C GLN A 34 -6.62 -28.33 6.78
N PRO A 35 -7.16 -29.58 6.54
CA PRO A 35 -8.48 -29.94 7.03
C PRO A 35 -8.61 -29.77 8.54
N GLN A 36 -7.64 -30.27 9.31
CA GLN A 36 -7.63 -30.17 10.75
C GLN A 36 -7.49 -28.71 11.21
N ALA A 37 -6.61 -27.94 10.59
CA ALA A 37 -6.40 -26.52 10.91
C ALA A 37 -7.68 -25.71 10.66
N ILE A 38 -8.37 -25.95 9.53
CA ILE A 38 -9.64 -25.29 9.22
C ILE A 38 -10.70 -25.64 10.26
N ASP A 39 -10.86 -26.92 10.60
CA ASP A 39 -11.86 -27.39 11.57
C ASP A 39 -11.61 -26.76 12.96
N GLN A 40 -10.34 -26.70 13.42
CA GLN A 40 -9.98 -26.11 14.70
C GLN A 40 -10.24 -24.60 14.73
N LEU A 41 -9.86 -23.86 13.68
CA LEU A 41 -10.07 -22.42 13.59
C LEU A 41 -11.55 -22.06 13.52
N VAL A 42 -12.33 -22.78 12.74
CA VAL A 42 -13.80 -22.58 12.64
C VAL A 42 -14.47 -22.85 13.98
N HIS A 43 -14.14 -23.98 14.63
CA HIS A 43 -14.68 -24.32 15.94
C HIS A 43 -14.35 -23.23 16.99
N GLY A 44 -13.11 -22.75 17.01
CA GLY A 44 -12.73 -21.65 17.91
C GLY A 44 -13.49 -20.34 17.64
N VAL A 45 -13.79 -20.01 16.36
CA VAL A 45 -14.62 -18.83 16.05
C VAL A 45 -16.07 -19.05 16.51
N ASP A 46 -16.62 -20.24 16.29
CA ASP A 46 -18.00 -20.57 16.68
C ASP A 46 -18.17 -20.61 18.22
N ASP A 47 -17.15 -21.06 18.94
CA ASP A 47 -17.08 -21.04 20.41
C ASP A 47 -16.85 -19.64 21.01
N GLY A 48 -16.64 -18.64 20.16
CA GLY A 48 -16.43 -17.24 20.60
C GLY A 48 -15.04 -16.95 21.13
N ALA A 49 -14.03 -17.76 20.77
CA ALA A 49 -12.64 -17.49 21.15
C ALA A 49 -12.19 -16.10 20.68
N PRO A 50 -11.68 -15.21 21.56
CA PRO A 50 -11.32 -13.85 21.18
C PRO A 50 -10.07 -13.79 20.29
N ALA A 51 -9.21 -14.81 20.41
CA ALA A 51 -7.97 -14.88 19.64
C ALA A 51 -7.55 -16.32 19.38
N GLN A 52 -7.02 -16.56 18.18
CA GLN A 52 -6.44 -17.84 17.76
C GLN A 52 -5.16 -17.58 16.99
N THR A 53 -4.21 -18.52 17.03
CA THR A 53 -2.95 -18.42 16.29
C THR A 53 -2.78 -19.58 15.33
N LEU A 54 -2.66 -19.27 14.04
CA LEU A 54 -2.28 -20.22 12.99
C LEU A 54 -0.77 -20.12 12.73
N LEU A 55 -0.02 -21.13 13.15
CA LEU A 55 1.38 -21.30 12.78
C LEU A 55 1.45 -22.01 11.43
N GLY A 56 1.58 -21.25 10.35
CA GLY A 56 1.65 -21.80 9.01
C GLY A 56 2.99 -21.55 8.36
N VAL A 57 3.74 -22.63 8.05
CA VAL A 57 5.03 -22.48 7.37
C VAL A 57 4.88 -21.90 5.96
N THR A 58 5.96 -21.34 5.42
CA THR A 58 5.98 -20.83 4.06
C THR A 58 5.66 -21.94 3.05
N GLY A 59 4.68 -21.71 2.17
CA GLY A 59 4.25 -22.69 1.17
C GLY A 59 3.28 -23.77 1.66
N SER A 60 2.78 -23.70 2.91
CA SER A 60 1.74 -24.61 3.41
C SER A 60 0.32 -24.32 2.91
N GLY A 61 0.13 -23.17 2.21
CA GLY A 61 -1.19 -22.76 1.70
C GLY A 61 -2.04 -22.01 2.73
N LYS A 62 -1.44 -21.17 3.57
CA LYS A 62 -2.13 -20.34 4.58
C LYS A 62 -3.32 -19.57 4.00
N THR A 63 -3.14 -18.92 2.84
CA THR A 63 -4.21 -18.18 2.15
C THR A 63 -5.41 -19.05 1.87
N PHE A 64 -5.18 -20.28 1.40
CA PHE A 64 -6.24 -21.23 1.11
C PHE A 64 -6.95 -21.73 2.38
N THR A 65 -6.22 -21.94 3.47
CA THR A 65 -6.78 -22.23 4.80
C THR A 65 -7.65 -21.09 5.29
N MET A 66 -7.17 -19.85 5.23
CA MET A 66 -7.95 -18.65 5.60
C MET A 66 -9.23 -18.55 4.75
N ALA A 67 -9.15 -18.78 3.44
CA ALA A 67 -10.32 -18.77 2.56
C ALA A 67 -11.37 -19.80 2.95
N ASN A 68 -10.96 -21.02 3.29
CA ASN A 68 -11.88 -22.07 3.75
C ASN A 68 -12.51 -21.72 5.11
N VAL A 69 -11.76 -21.11 6.03
CA VAL A 69 -12.31 -20.61 7.31
C VAL A 69 -13.36 -19.54 7.04
N ILE A 70 -13.06 -18.54 6.20
CA ILE A 70 -14.00 -17.46 5.83
C ILE A 70 -15.30 -18.05 5.24
N ALA A 71 -15.17 -18.98 4.28
CA ALA A 71 -16.32 -19.59 3.63
C ALA A 71 -17.22 -20.36 4.62
N ARG A 72 -16.63 -21.02 5.63
CA ARG A 72 -17.40 -21.80 6.62
C ARG A 72 -18.01 -20.93 7.70
N VAL A 73 -17.26 -19.93 8.19
CA VAL A 73 -17.73 -18.99 9.23
C VAL A 73 -18.81 -18.03 8.68
N ASN A 74 -18.73 -17.73 7.38
CA ASN A 74 -19.70 -16.92 6.65
C ASN A 74 -19.97 -15.53 7.28
N ARG A 75 -18.90 -14.82 7.67
CA ARG A 75 -18.96 -13.47 8.26
C ARG A 75 -18.11 -12.49 7.45
N PRO A 76 -18.48 -11.20 7.39
CA PRO A 76 -17.62 -10.16 6.83
C PRO A 76 -16.22 -10.24 7.46
N THR A 77 -15.19 -10.16 6.65
CA THR A 77 -13.83 -10.41 7.13
C THR A 77 -12.88 -9.30 6.74
N LEU A 78 -12.10 -8.81 7.72
CA LEU A 78 -10.98 -7.91 7.52
C LEU A 78 -9.67 -8.70 7.55
N ILE A 79 -8.88 -8.61 6.48
CA ILE A 79 -7.54 -9.19 6.39
C ILE A 79 -6.52 -8.06 6.44
N LEU A 80 -5.69 -8.03 7.49
CA LEU A 80 -4.65 -7.04 7.69
C LEU A 80 -3.29 -7.57 7.25
N SER A 81 -2.58 -6.76 6.46
CA SER A 81 -1.21 -7.02 6.04
C SER A 81 -0.32 -5.81 6.35
N HIS A 82 0.96 -6.05 6.59
CA HIS A 82 1.90 -5.00 7.01
C HIS A 82 2.36 -4.07 5.88
N ASN A 83 2.17 -4.43 4.61
CA ASN A 83 2.53 -3.57 3.46
C ASN A 83 1.55 -3.67 2.29
N LYS A 84 1.62 -2.70 1.35
CA LYS A 84 0.76 -2.62 0.17
C LYS A 84 0.94 -3.80 -0.79
N THR A 85 2.17 -4.25 -0.99
CA THR A 85 2.50 -5.31 -1.97
C THR A 85 1.92 -6.65 -1.55
N LEU A 86 2.09 -7.02 -0.28
CA LEU A 86 1.51 -8.25 0.25
C LEU A 86 -0.03 -8.16 0.29
N ALA A 87 -0.58 -7.00 0.64
CA ALA A 87 -2.03 -6.78 0.58
C ALA A 87 -2.56 -6.93 -0.86
N ALA A 88 -1.86 -6.43 -1.88
CA ALA A 88 -2.23 -6.60 -3.28
C ALA A 88 -2.19 -8.06 -3.73
N GLN A 89 -1.16 -8.79 -3.32
CA GLN A 89 -1.07 -10.24 -3.57
C GLN A 89 -2.25 -11.00 -2.95
N LEU A 90 -2.53 -10.77 -1.67
CA LEU A 90 -3.66 -11.40 -0.97
C LEU A 90 -4.99 -11.03 -1.63
N TYR A 91 -5.19 -9.76 -1.98
CA TYR A 91 -6.39 -9.33 -2.71
C TYR A 91 -6.58 -10.10 -4.01
N SER A 92 -5.53 -10.24 -4.82
CA SER A 92 -5.58 -11.00 -6.08
C SER A 92 -5.89 -12.47 -5.83
N GLU A 93 -5.26 -13.11 -4.83
CA GLU A 93 -5.50 -14.51 -4.47
C GLU A 93 -6.95 -14.72 -4.00
N PHE A 94 -7.46 -13.87 -3.08
CA PHE A 94 -8.85 -13.97 -2.59
C PHE A 94 -9.87 -13.70 -3.68
N LYS A 95 -9.62 -12.76 -4.59
CA LYS A 95 -10.51 -12.48 -5.72
C LYS A 95 -10.62 -13.65 -6.71
N GLN A 96 -9.55 -14.43 -6.86
CA GLN A 96 -9.57 -15.66 -7.65
C GLN A 96 -10.33 -16.80 -6.95
N ILE A 97 -10.22 -16.87 -5.62
CA ILE A 97 -10.88 -17.91 -4.81
C ILE A 97 -12.38 -17.60 -4.61
N PHE A 98 -12.76 -16.31 -4.55
CA PHE A 98 -14.11 -15.82 -4.34
C PHE A 98 -14.59 -14.93 -5.50
N PRO A 99 -14.71 -15.47 -6.73
CA PRO A 99 -15.02 -14.64 -7.91
C PRO A 99 -16.44 -14.07 -7.89
N GLU A 100 -17.38 -14.67 -7.15
CA GLU A 100 -18.79 -14.25 -7.04
C GLU A 100 -19.04 -13.35 -5.81
N ASN A 101 -18.07 -13.22 -4.88
CA ASN A 101 -18.23 -12.45 -3.65
C ASN A 101 -17.50 -11.11 -3.69
N SER A 102 -17.81 -10.24 -2.74
CA SER A 102 -17.25 -8.90 -2.65
C SER A 102 -15.86 -8.92 -2.00
N VAL A 103 -14.82 -9.05 -2.79
CA VAL A 103 -13.43 -8.88 -2.33
C VAL A 103 -12.98 -7.46 -2.61
N GLN A 104 -12.59 -6.73 -1.57
CA GLN A 104 -12.27 -5.31 -1.60
C GLN A 104 -10.82 -5.05 -1.18
N TYR A 105 -10.25 -3.94 -1.65
CA TYR A 105 -8.87 -3.54 -1.40
C TYR A 105 -8.79 -2.16 -0.76
N PHE A 106 -8.24 -2.07 0.45
CA PHE A 106 -8.17 -0.83 1.21
C PHE A 106 -6.78 -0.55 1.74
N VAL A 107 -5.98 0.22 0.98
CA VAL A 107 -4.63 0.62 1.37
C VAL A 107 -4.46 2.13 1.32
N SER A 108 -3.29 2.64 1.71
CA SER A 108 -2.99 4.07 1.55
C SER A 108 -3.04 4.47 0.08
N TYR A 109 -3.83 5.49 -0.24
CA TYR A 109 -4.02 6.00 -1.60
C TYR A 109 -2.95 6.99 -2.06
N TYR A 110 -1.88 7.18 -1.25
CA TYR A 110 -0.74 8.01 -1.64
C TYR A 110 0.32 7.17 -2.38
N ASP A 111 0.72 7.61 -3.57
CA ASP A 111 1.92 7.10 -4.26
C ASP A 111 3.17 7.72 -3.65
N TYR A 112 3.08 9.00 -3.29
CA TYR A 112 4.07 9.71 -2.50
C TYR A 112 3.38 10.43 -1.34
N TYR A 113 4.00 10.42 -0.16
CA TYR A 113 3.49 11.11 1.02
C TYR A 113 4.61 11.63 1.91
N GLN A 114 4.73 12.94 1.98
CA GLN A 114 5.55 13.64 2.97
C GLN A 114 4.63 14.30 4.00
N PRO A 115 4.61 13.81 5.25
CA PRO A 115 3.77 14.40 6.29
C PRO A 115 4.29 15.77 6.67
N GLU A 116 3.36 16.70 6.97
CA GLU A 116 3.68 17.96 7.60
C GLU A 116 4.41 17.74 8.92
N ALA A 117 5.53 18.42 9.15
CA ALA A 117 6.33 18.29 10.36
C ALA A 117 7.09 19.58 10.69
N TYR A 118 7.40 19.76 11.97
CA TYR A 118 8.31 20.80 12.41
C TYR A 118 9.41 20.19 13.29
N ILE A 119 10.66 20.57 12.99
CA ILE A 119 11.85 20.09 13.69
C ILE A 119 12.44 21.26 14.51
N PRO A 120 12.13 21.33 15.82
CA PRO A 120 12.54 22.49 16.64
C PRO A 120 14.05 22.70 16.71
N SER A 121 14.86 21.62 16.69
CA SER A 121 16.31 21.70 16.79
C SER A 121 16.99 22.42 15.63
N SER A 122 16.36 22.44 14.45
CA SER A 122 16.89 23.09 13.24
C SER A 122 15.99 24.21 12.72
N ASP A 123 14.92 24.55 13.45
CA ASP A 123 13.88 25.52 13.03
C ASP A 123 13.37 25.25 11.60
N LYS A 124 13.21 23.95 11.26
CA LYS A 124 12.81 23.56 9.91
C LYS A 124 11.36 23.11 9.88
N TYR A 125 10.53 23.84 9.15
CA TYR A 125 9.18 23.41 8.80
C TYR A 125 9.23 22.61 7.50
N ILE A 126 8.56 21.47 7.51
CA ILE A 126 8.38 20.56 6.36
C ILE A 126 6.92 20.64 5.97
N GLU A 127 6.64 21.15 4.80
CA GLU A 127 5.30 21.22 4.26
C GLU A 127 4.79 19.82 3.88
N LYS A 128 3.47 19.62 4.00
CA LYS A 128 2.82 18.41 3.52
C LYS A 128 2.89 18.35 2.00
N ASP A 129 3.43 17.26 1.47
CA ASP A 129 3.45 16.97 0.04
C ASP A 129 2.91 15.57 -0.22
N LEU A 130 2.09 15.41 -1.25
CA LEU A 130 1.42 14.14 -1.55
C LEU A 130 1.04 14.02 -3.02
N MET A 131 1.04 12.77 -3.49
CA MET A 131 0.49 12.38 -4.78
C MET A 131 -0.56 11.30 -4.54
N ILE A 132 -1.79 11.56 -4.98
CA ILE A 132 -2.93 10.63 -4.81
C ILE A 132 -2.99 9.72 -6.03
N ASN A 133 -3.18 8.42 -5.75
CA ASN A 133 -3.50 7.42 -6.75
C ASN A 133 -5.03 7.32 -6.86
N GLU A 134 -5.58 7.77 -7.98
CA GLU A 134 -7.03 7.82 -8.21
C GLU A 134 -7.67 6.43 -8.24
N GLU A 135 -6.95 5.42 -8.70
CA GLU A 135 -7.48 4.06 -8.75
C GLU A 135 -7.59 3.45 -7.34
N ILE A 136 -6.58 3.67 -6.49
CA ILE A 136 -6.65 3.23 -5.09
C ILE A 136 -7.75 4.00 -4.34
N ASP A 137 -7.94 5.29 -4.63
CA ASP A 137 -9.04 6.08 -4.06
C ASP A 137 -10.41 5.52 -4.44
N ARG A 138 -10.60 5.13 -5.70
CA ARG A 138 -11.79 4.42 -6.18
C ARG A 138 -12.03 3.12 -5.41
N LEU A 139 -11.00 2.29 -5.22
CA LEU A 139 -11.09 1.03 -4.49
C LEU A 139 -11.43 1.23 -3.01
N ARG A 140 -10.98 2.32 -2.41
CA ARG A 140 -11.35 2.69 -1.03
C ARG A 140 -12.83 3.07 -0.93
N LEU A 141 -13.33 3.88 -1.86
CA LEU A 141 -14.76 4.20 -1.96
C LEU A 141 -15.61 2.94 -2.21
N ALA A 142 -15.17 2.05 -3.10
CA ALA A 142 -15.83 0.77 -3.33
C ALA A 142 -15.93 -0.07 -2.04
N THR A 143 -14.85 -0.08 -1.24
CA THR A 143 -14.83 -0.79 0.04
C THR A 143 -15.86 -0.26 1.03
N THR A 144 -15.90 1.08 1.24
CA THR A 144 -16.86 1.70 2.17
C THR A 144 -18.31 1.50 1.70
N SER A 145 -18.57 1.62 0.40
CA SER A 145 -19.87 1.37 -0.20
C SER A 145 -20.30 -0.10 -0.05
N ALA A 146 -19.40 -1.05 -0.27
CA ALA A 146 -19.68 -2.47 -0.11
C ALA A 146 -20.04 -2.84 1.34
N LEU A 147 -19.30 -2.31 2.32
CA LEU A 147 -19.57 -2.56 3.75
C LEU A 147 -20.92 -2.00 4.20
N LEU A 148 -21.32 -0.83 3.70
CA LEU A 148 -22.59 -0.19 4.03
C LEU A 148 -23.77 -0.63 3.14
N SER A 149 -23.53 -1.48 2.13
CA SER A 149 -24.59 -1.98 1.26
C SER A 149 -25.55 -2.97 1.94
N GLY A 150 -25.19 -3.49 3.12
CA GLY A 150 -25.89 -4.56 3.82
C GLY A 150 -25.46 -5.97 3.38
N ARG A 151 -24.51 -6.11 2.46
CA ARG A 151 -23.92 -7.41 2.09
C ARG A 151 -23.12 -7.97 3.26
N ARG A 152 -23.16 -9.28 3.41
CA ARG A 152 -22.38 -9.97 4.44
C ARG A 152 -21.19 -10.76 3.86
N ASP A 153 -21.18 -10.98 2.57
CA ASP A 153 -20.13 -11.70 1.83
C ASP A 153 -18.98 -10.76 1.41
N VAL A 154 -18.50 -9.92 2.33
CA VAL A 154 -17.46 -8.91 2.07
C VAL A 154 -16.14 -9.33 2.72
N ILE A 155 -15.09 -9.43 1.92
CA ILE A 155 -13.70 -9.58 2.37
C ILE A 155 -12.97 -8.29 2.05
N VAL A 156 -12.39 -7.64 3.06
CA VAL A 156 -11.54 -6.46 2.85
C VAL A 156 -10.11 -6.82 3.14
N VAL A 157 -9.26 -6.73 2.13
CA VAL A 157 -7.80 -6.85 2.30
C VAL A 157 -7.21 -5.47 2.46
N SER A 158 -6.58 -5.22 3.60
CA SER A 158 -6.10 -3.88 3.96
C SER A 158 -4.66 -3.90 4.47
N SER A 159 -3.99 -2.76 4.30
CA SER A 159 -2.79 -2.44 5.08
C SER A 159 -3.17 -1.74 6.38
N VAL A 160 -2.19 -1.47 7.25
CA VAL A 160 -2.40 -0.73 8.51
C VAL A 160 -2.97 0.68 8.32
N SER A 161 -3.10 1.16 7.08
CA SER A 161 -3.75 2.44 6.75
C SER A 161 -5.23 2.50 7.12
N CYS A 162 -5.90 1.35 7.30
CA CYS A 162 -7.30 1.27 7.76
C CYS A 162 -7.50 1.79 9.19
N LEU A 163 -6.43 1.97 9.96
CA LEU A 163 -6.46 2.47 11.34
C LEU A 163 -6.45 3.99 11.43
N TYR A 164 -6.20 4.69 10.32
CA TYR A 164 -6.30 6.15 10.24
C TYR A 164 -7.73 6.61 10.07
N GLY A 165 -7.98 7.85 10.50
CA GLY A 165 -9.29 8.48 10.38
C GLY A 165 -9.77 8.57 8.93
N ILE A 166 -11.04 8.19 8.75
CA ILE A 166 -11.83 8.39 7.53
C ILE A 166 -13.16 9.06 7.93
N GLY A 167 -14.04 9.26 6.96
CA GLY A 167 -15.36 9.89 7.23
C GLY A 167 -16.21 9.10 8.24
N ASN A 168 -17.21 9.77 8.82
CA ASN A 168 -18.21 9.12 9.69
C ASN A 168 -19.09 8.19 8.85
N PRO A 169 -19.23 6.88 9.19
CA PRO A 169 -20.09 5.97 8.45
C PRO A 169 -21.58 6.35 8.47
N GLU A 170 -22.07 7.01 9.53
CA GLU A 170 -23.45 7.48 9.59
C GLU A 170 -23.68 8.58 8.55
N ASP A 171 -22.83 9.61 8.49
CA ASP A 171 -22.93 10.71 7.52
C ASP A 171 -22.81 10.20 6.08
N PHE A 172 -21.93 9.22 5.84
CA PHE A 172 -21.79 8.58 4.55
C PHE A 172 -23.08 7.85 4.16
N ASN A 173 -23.67 7.10 5.09
CA ASN A 173 -24.90 6.35 4.84
C ASN A 173 -26.13 7.27 4.67
N GLU A 174 -26.25 8.36 5.44
CA GLU A 174 -27.31 9.37 5.28
C GLU A 174 -27.24 10.09 3.92
N SER A 175 -26.07 10.12 3.31
CA SER A 175 -25.84 10.76 2.00
C SER A 175 -26.03 9.81 0.81
N VAL A 176 -26.42 8.55 1.05
CA VAL A 176 -26.76 7.58 0.01
C VAL A 176 -28.10 7.96 -0.62
N ILE A 177 -28.14 7.97 -1.95
CA ILE A 177 -29.38 8.20 -2.70
C ILE A 177 -29.93 6.84 -3.10
N ASP A 178 -31.02 6.42 -2.48
CA ASP A 178 -31.75 5.19 -2.83
C ASP A 178 -32.87 5.55 -3.81
N LEU A 179 -32.80 5.02 -5.02
CA LEU A 179 -33.67 5.40 -6.13
C LEU A 179 -34.38 4.19 -6.71
N HIS A 180 -35.69 4.29 -6.89
CA HIS A 180 -36.51 3.24 -7.48
C HIS A 180 -37.26 3.77 -8.72
N VAL A 181 -37.51 2.89 -9.69
CA VAL A 181 -38.38 3.19 -10.81
C VAL A 181 -39.78 3.45 -10.27
N GLY A 182 -40.37 4.56 -10.67
CA GLY A 182 -41.67 5.04 -10.16
C GLY A 182 -41.60 6.00 -8.98
N ASP A 183 -40.40 6.29 -8.44
CA ASP A 183 -40.23 7.29 -7.39
C ASP A 183 -40.66 8.68 -7.86
N ARG A 184 -41.42 9.37 -7.02
CA ARG A 184 -41.85 10.76 -7.27
C ARG A 184 -40.86 11.72 -6.62
N ILE A 185 -39.85 12.10 -7.36
CA ILE A 185 -38.82 13.07 -7.01
C ILE A 185 -38.63 14.03 -8.17
N SER A 186 -38.65 15.34 -7.93
CA SER A 186 -38.34 16.27 -9.00
C SER A 186 -36.87 16.15 -9.44
N ARG A 187 -36.64 16.29 -10.74
CA ARG A 187 -35.25 16.27 -11.29
C ARG A 187 -34.35 17.25 -10.52
N ASN A 188 -34.82 18.44 -10.17
CA ASN A 188 -34.03 19.44 -9.47
C ASN A 188 -33.65 19.00 -8.04
N GLU A 189 -34.56 18.31 -7.36
CA GLU A 189 -34.31 17.74 -6.04
C GLU A 189 -33.26 16.62 -6.14
N PHE A 190 -33.39 15.72 -7.11
CA PHE A 190 -32.41 14.68 -7.39
C PHE A 190 -31.03 15.28 -7.71
N LEU A 191 -30.94 16.35 -8.53
CA LEU A 191 -29.67 17.03 -8.80
C LEU A 191 -29.03 17.63 -7.54
N ARG A 192 -29.86 18.17 -6.61
CA ARG A 192 -29.38 18.66 -5.31
C ARG A 192 -28.84 17.51 -4.46
N SER A 193 -29.51 16.36 -4.45
CA SER A 193 -29.03 15.17 -3.73
C SER A 193 -27.69 14.70 -4.27
N LEU A 194 -27.46 14.72 -5.60
CA LEU A 194 -26.17 14.41 -6.20
C LEU A 194 -25.06 15.40 -5.76
N VAL A 195 -25.36 16.70 -5.74
CA VAL A 195 -24.39 17.71 -5.26
C VAL A 195 -24.10 17.53 -3.77
N ASN A 196 -25.10 17.21 -2.95
CA ASN A 196 -24.91 16.90 -1.53
C ASN A 196 -24.09 15.62 -1.32
N ALA A 197 -24.22 14.63 -2.21
CA ALA A 197 -23.39 13.43 -2.26
C ALA A 197 -22.02 13.68 -2.94
N LEU A 198 -21.63 14.94 -3.12
CA LEU A 198 -20.34 15.40 -3.65
C LEU A 198 -20.06 15.05 -5.12
N TYR A 199 -21.09 14.77 -5.92
CA TYR A 199 -20.97 14.71 -7.37
C TYR A 199 -20.93 16.10 -7.98
N SER A 200 -20.02 16.33 -8.93
CA SER A 200 -19.90 17.60 -9.65
C SER A 200 -20.61 17.57 -11.00
N ARG A 201 -21.24 18.70 -11.38
CA ARG A 201 -21.89 18.84 -12.67
C ARG A 201 -20.88 19.15 -13.75
N THR A 202 -20.99 18.48 -14.90
CA THR A 202 -20.20 18.76 -16.11
C THR A 202 -21.09 18.91 -17.32
N GLU A 203 -20.63 19.65 -18.33
CA GLU A 203 -21.20 19.70 -19.69
C GLU A 203 -20.27 19.05 -20.73
N LEU A 204 -19.07 18.68 -20.30
CA LEU A 204 -18.02 18.07 -21.11
C LEU A 204 -18.06 16.52 -21.06
N ALA A 205 -16.92 15.89 -21.22
CA ALA A 205 -16.77 14.46 -21.01
C ALA A 205 -17.13 14.10 -19.57
N LEU A 206 -17.83 12.98 -19.39
CA LEU A 206 -18.28 12.53 -18.08
C LEU A 206 -17.14 11.78 -17.37
N GLU A 207 -16.54 12.40 -16.38
CA GLU A 207 -15.49 11.83 -15.56
C GLU A 207 -16.05 11.21 -14.28
N ARG A 208 -15.23 10.48 -13.56
CA ARG A 208 -15.57 9.80 -12.30
C ARG A 208 -16.05 10.83 -11.24
N GLY A 209 -17.15 10.52 -10.54
CA GLY A 209 -17.76 11.44 -9.58
C GLY A 209 -18.46 12.65 -10.20
N GLN A 210 -18.82 12.57 -11.48
CA GLN A 210 -19.52 13.65 -12.17
C GLN A 210 -20.88 13.20 -12.69
N PHE A 211 -21.75 14.18 -12.89
CA PHE A 211 -23.03 13.97 -13.57
C PHE A 211 -23.27 15.02 -14.67
N ARG A 212 -24.04 14.63 -15.68
CA ARG A 212 -24.42 15.47 -16.81
C ARG A 212 -25.90 15.40 -17.04
N VAL A 213 -26.52 16.54 -17.38
CA VAL A 213 -27.97 16.66 -17.61
C VAL A 213 -28.23 16.94 -19.08
N LYS A 214 -29.08 16.14 -19.71
CA LYS A 214 -29.55 16.34 -21.07
C LYS A 214 -31.07 16.15 -21.17
N GLY A 215 -31.84 17.24 -21.21
CA GLY A 215 -33.30 17.20 -21.18
C GLY A 215 -33.79 16.53 -19.87
N ASP A 216 -34.58 15.47 -20.01
CA ASP A 216 -35.12 14.70 -18.89
C ASP A 216 -34.22 13.53 -18.44
N THR A 217 -32.99 13.49 -18.94
CA THR A 217 -32.03 12.43 -18.65
C THR A 217 -30.86 12.97 -17.85
N VAL A 218 -30.45 12.24 -16.82
CA VAL A 218 -29.26 12.49 -15.99
C VAL A 218 -28.30 11.31 -16.13
N ASP A 219 -27.12 11.55 -16.70
CA ASP A 219 -26.03 10.60 -16.77
C ASP A 219 -25.07 10.84 -15.59
N ILE A 220 -24.72 9.80 -14.82
CA ILE A 220 -23.87 9.87 -13.63
C ILE A 220 -22.74 8.86 -13.81
N ARG A 221 -21.47 9.27 -13.68
CA ARG A 221 -20.36 8.33 -13.59
C ARG A 221 -20.03 8.09 -12.12
N LEU A 222 -20.19 6.84 -11.66
CA LEU A 222 -20.00 6.50 -10.28
C LEU A 222 -18.54 6.70 -9.84
N ALA A 223 -18.36 7.13 -8.58
CA ALA A 223 -17.03 7.39 -8.03
C ALA A 223 -16.30 6.11 -7.58
N TYR A 224 -17.06 5.07 -7.24
CA TYR A 224 -16.59 3.82 -6.62
C TYR A 224 -16.59 2.62 -7.58
N GLU A 225 -17.21 2.76 -8.76
CA GLU A 225 -17.29 1.70 -9.78
C GLU A 225 -17.03 2.25 -11.17
N ASP A 226 -16.56 1.39 -12.07
CA ASP A 226 -16.32 1.77 -13.47
C ASP A 226 -17.56 1.56 -14.34
N ILE A 227 -18.67 2.14 -13.90
CA ILE A 227 -19.95 2.22 -14.65
C ILE A 227 -20.50 3.64 -14.62
N ALA A 228 -21.35 3.94 -15.59
CA ALA A 228 -22.21 5.10 -15.59
C ALA A 228 -23.67 4.69 -15.42
N LEU A 229 -24.45 5.53 -14.76
CA LEU A 229 -25.90 5.37 -14.64
C LEU A 229 -26.62 6.40 -15.51
N ARG A 230 -27.66 5.99 -16.15
CA ARG A 230 -28.61 6.86 -16.83
C ARG A 230 -29.95 6.80 -16.17
N ILE A 231 -30.40 7.92 -15.61
CA ILE A 231 -31.69 8.08 -14.98
C ILE A 231 -32.55 8.91 -15.94
N THR A 232 -33.69 8.37 -16.35
CA THR A 232 -34.66 9.08 -17.20
C THR A 232 -35.84 9.46 -16.36
N PHE A 233 -36.30 10.71 -16.49
CA PHE A 233 -37.45 11.26 -15.79
C PHE A 233 -38.63 11.45 -16.74
N TRP A 234 -39.85 11.18 -16.27
CA TRP A 234 -41.08 11.59 -16.91
C TRP A 234 -41.79 12.58 -15.99
N GLY A 235 -41.61 13.88 -16.22
CA GLY A 235 -42.02 14.92 -15.30
C GLY A 235 -41.24 14.83 -13.96
N ASP A 236 -41.95 14.58 -12.87
CA ASP A 236 -41.34 14.38 -11.54
C ASP A 236 -41.35 12.91 -11.08
N GLU A 237 -41.31 11.96 -12.04
CA GLU A 237 -41.29 10.53 -11.77
C GLU A 237 -40.06 9.89 -12.44
N VAL A 238 -39.39 8.97 -11.76
CA VAL A 238 -38.28 8.19 -12.32
C VAL A 238 -38.85 7.12 -13.26
N GLU A 239 -38.66 7.29 -14.57
CA GLU A 239 -39.15 6.38 -15.62
C GLU A 239 -38.26 5.15 -15.76
N SER A 240 -36.93 5.33 -15.73
CA SER A 240 -35.99 4.23 -15.88
C SER A 240 -34.62 4.49 -15.28
N ILE A 241 -33.98 3.43 -14.84
CA ILE A 241 -32.60 3.38 -14.34
C ILE A 241 -31.83 2.40 -15.22
N GLN A 242 -30.73 2.83 -15.83
CA GLN A 242 -29.92 2.00 -16.71
C GLN A 242 -28.44 2.08 -16.34
N ALA A 243 -27.77 0.92 -16.25
CA ALA A 243 -26.32 0.85 -16.13
C ALA A 243 -25.68 0.88 -17.52
N LEU A 244 -24.67 1.72 -17.70
CA LEU A 244 -23.98 1.98 -18.97
C LEU A 244 -22.48 1.78 -18.85
N HIS A 245 -21.85 1.43 -19.97
CA HIS A 245 -20.39 1.50 -20.09
C HIS A 245 -19.93 2.96 -19.92
N PRO A 246 -18.90 3.22 -19.08
CA PRO A 246 -18.56 4.59 -18.66
C PRO A 246 -18.05 5.48 -19.79
N ILE A 247 -17.48 4.92 -20.85
CA ILE A 247 -16.91 5.65 -22.00
C ILE A 247 -17.83 5.53 -23.22
N GLU A 248 -18.16 4.31 -23.63
CA GLU A 248 -18.93 4.06 -24.87
C GLU A 248 -20.44 4.23 -24.68
N MET A 249 -20.92 4.35 -23.43
CA MET A 249 -22.30 4.63 -23.05
C MET A 249 -23.36 3.63 -23.61
N TYR A 250 -22.95 2.39 -23.96
CA TYR A 250 -23.91 1.33 -24.25
C TYR A 250 -24.47 0.72 -22.98
N SER A 251 -25.71 0.26 -23.02
CA SER A 251 -26.39 -0.25 -21.81
C SER A 251 -25.99 -1.68 -21.50
N PHE A 252 -25.65 -1.92 -20.23
CA PHE A 252 -25.48 -3.26 -19.66
C PHE A 252 -26.84 -3.86 -19.25
N GLY A 253 -27.82 -3.03 -18.88
CA GLY A 253 -29.14 -3.47 -18.44
C GLY A 253 -29.96 -2.38 -17.79
N LYS A 254 -31.24 -2.70 -17.50
CA LYS A 254 -32.15 -1.86 -16.70
C LYS A 254 -32.26 -2.42 -15.30
N HIS A 255 -32.43 -1.52 -14.34
CA HIS A 255 -32.60 -1.84 -12.92
C HIS A 255 -33.89 -1.25 -12.41
N ASP A 256 -34.56 -1.95 -11.49
CA ASP A 256 -35.78 -1.45 -10.84
C ASP A 256 -35.43 -0.49 -9.69
N SER A 257 -34.24 -0.65 -9.10
CA SER A 257 -33.70 0.24 -8.05
C SER A 257 -32.19 0.32 -8.11
N PHE A 258 -31.64 1.41 -7.59
CA PHE A 258 -30.19 1.60 -7.50
C PHE A 258 -29.79 2.52 -6.34
N LYS A 259 -28.78 2.15 -5.57
CA LYS A 259 -28.20 2.99 -4.51
C LYS A 259 -26.95 3.70 -5.02
N ILE A 260 -26.98 5.03 -5.01
CA ILE A 260 -25.86 5.87 -5.41
C ILE A 260 -25.16 6.34 -4.14
N TYR A 261 -23.92 5.85 -3.94
CA TYR A 261 -23.09 6.23 -2.81
C TYR A 261 -22.33 7.54 -3.08
N PRO A 262 -21.94 8.29 -2.03
CA PRO A 262 -21.22 9.55 -2.19
C PRO A 262 -19.94 9.43 -3.00
N ALA A 263 -19.55 10.51 -3.67
CA ALA A 263 -18.34 10.58 -4.50
C ALA A 263 -17.04 10.76 -3.68
N ASN A 264 -17.14 10.95 -2.36
CA ASN A 264 -16.00 11.07 -1.46
C ASN A 264 -16.33 10.44 -0.11
N ILE A 265 -15.32 9.84 0.56
CA ILE A 265 -15.47 9.23 1.89
C ILE A 265 -15.76 10.31 2.95
N PHE A 266 -15.25 11.53 2.79
CA PHE A 266 -15.42 12.64 3.71
C PHE A 266 -16.64 13.49 3.32
N VAL A 267 -17.83 12.98 3.60
CA VAL A 267 -19.09 13.72 3.38
C VAL A 267 -19.48 14.41 4.67
N THR A 268 -19.92 15.67 4.59
CA THR A 268 -20.47 16.41 5.72
C THR A 268 -21.62 17.31 5.28
N SER A 269 -22.62 17.49 6.13
CA SER A 269 -23.74 18.36 5.81
C SER A 269 -23.35 19.85 5.90
N PRO A 270 -23.99 20.76 5.14
CA PRO A 270 -23.73 22.20 5.22
C PRO A 270 -23.93 22.78 6.64
N LEU A 271 -24.88 22.22 7.40
CA LEU A 271 -25.12 22.62 8.80
C LEU A 271 -23.94 22.23 9.71
N ARG A 272 -23.41 21.01 9.55
CA ARG A 272 -22.23 20.57 10.30
C ARG A 272 -21.00 21.38 9.92
N GLN A 273 -20.81 21.68 8.63
CA GLN A 273 -19.72 22.53 8.17
C GLN A 273 -19.78 23.94 8.81
N ALA A 274 -20.95 24.56 8.84
CA ALA A 274 -21.11 25.87 9.47
C ALA A 274 -20.83 25.82 10.99
N SER A 275 -21.28 24.77 11.68
CA SER A 275 -20.97 24.54 13.09
C SER A 275 -19.51 24.31 13.34
N ALA A 276 -18.86 23.49 12.51
CA ALA A 276 -17.43 23.21 12.60
C ALA A 276 -16.61 24.49 12.45
N VAL A 277 -16.91 25.33 11.45
CA VAL A 277 -16.23 26.60 11.24
C VAL A 277 -16.39 27.53 12.44
N ALA A 278 -17.57 27.63 13.02
CA ALA A 278 -17.80 28.44 14.23
C ALA A 278 -16.95 27.97 15.42
N GLN A 279 -16.87 26.64 15.64
CA GLN A 279 -16.04 26.07 16.71
C GLN A 279 -14.56 26.24 16.46
N ILE A 280 -14.08 26.07 15.22
CA ILE A 280 -12.67 26.35 14.82
C ILE A 280 -12.30 27.79 15.18
N GLN A 281 -13.16 28.78 14.87
CA GLN A 281 -12.92 30.17 15.17
C GLN A 281 -12.89 30.46 16.68
N LEU A 282 -13.75 29.81 17.48
CA LEU A 282 -13.74 29.91 18.94
C LEU A 282 -12.47 29.35 19.55
N ASP A 283 -12.04 28.15 19.09
CA ASP A 283 -10.81 27.52 19.57
C ASP A 283 -9.58 28.31 19.14
N LEU A 284 -9.56 28.87 17.91
CA LEU A 284 -8.52 29.75 17.45
C LEU A 284 -8.34 30.96 18.39
N GLY A 285 -9.45 31.65 18.73
CA GLY A 285 -9.39 32.79 19.64
C GLY A 285 -8.78 32.42 20.99
N ARG A 286 -9.22 31.30 21.58
CA ARG A 286 -8.73 30.79 22.86
C ARG A 286 -7.24 30.40 22.79
N GLU A 287 -6.81 29.67 21.77
CA GLU A 287 -5.44 29.19 21.66
C GLU A 287 -4.44 30.35 21.35
N VAL A 288 -4.86 31.32 20.55
CA VAL A 288 -4.07 32.56 20.30
C VAL A 288 -3.88 33.34 21.57
N GLU A 289 -4.95 33.50 22.39
CA GLU A 289 -4.85 34.18 23.68
C GLU A 289 -3.92 33.44 24.65
N ASN A 290 -3.98 32.12 24.69
CA ASN A 290 -3.10 31.28 25.50
C ASN A 290 -1.62 31.52 25.11
N PHE A 291 -1.28 31.49 23.81
CA PHE A 291 0.07 31.75 23.35
C PHE A 291 0.54 33.14 23.72
N ARG A 292 -0.29 34.15 23.61
CA ARG A 292 0.05 35.52 24.05
C ARG A 292 0.31 35.60 25.54
N ASN A 293 -0.53 34.94 26.35
CA ASN A 293 -0.36 34.92 27.82
C ASN A 293 0.93 34.18 28.22
N GLU A 294 1.42 33.26 27.39
CA GLU A 294 2.71 32.59 27.55
C GLU A 294 3.90 33.38 26.98
N GLY A 295 3.67 34.55 26.38
CA GLY A 295 4.71 35.39 25.74
C GLY A 295 5.18 34.87 24.38
N LYS A 296 4.43 34.00 23.74
CA LYS A 296 4.74 33.36 22.44
C LYS A 296 3.99 34.08 21.31
N GLU A 297 4.37 35.33 21.04
CA GLU A 297 3.70 36.17 20.03
C GLU A 297 3.85 35.63 18.60
N LEU A 298 5.00 35.03 18.27
CA LEU A 298 5.26 34.46 16.94
C LEU A 298 4.35 33.29 16.65
N GLU A 299 4.19 32.38 17.63
CA GLU A 299 3.31 31.23 17.54
C GLU A 299 1.86 31.65 17.46
N ALA A 300 1.47 32.67 18.25
CA ALA A 300 0.13 33.25 18.22
C ALA A 300 -0.22 33.82 16.84
N GLN A 301 0.69 34.61 16.26
CA GLN A 301 0.49 35.17 14.93
C GLN A 301 0.41 34.10 13.85
N ARG A 302 1.35 33.16 13.86
CA ARG A 302 1.39 32.05 12.91
C ARG A 302 0.11 31.23 12.92
N LEU A 303 -0.38 30.85 14.11
CA LEU A 303 -1.62 30.10 14.25
C LEU A 303 -2.81 30.90 13.72
N TYR A 304 -2.88 32.19 14.07
CA TYR A 304 -3.97 33.06 13.62
C TYR A 304 -4.03 33.18 12.10
N GLU A 305 -2.91 33.47 11.45
CA GLU A 305 -2.83 33.62 10.00
C GLU A 305 -3.20 32.31 9.28
N ARG A 306 -2.64 31.19 9.74
CA ARG A 306 -2.86 29.88 9.12
C ARG A 306 -4.32 29.44 9.23
N VAL A 307 -4.90 29.47 10.43
CA VAL A 307 -6.26 28.98 10.64
C VAL A 307 -7.30 29.90 10.01
N THR A 308 -7.06 31.23 10.01
CA THR A 308 -7.95 32.18 9.32
C THR A 308 -7.99 31.89 7.83
N TYR A 309 -6.82 31.68 7.18
CA TYR A 309 -6.75 31.30 5.78
C TYR A 309 -7.46 29.94 5.51
N ASP A 310 -7.21 28.93 6.35
CA ASP A 310 -7.87 27.61 6.21
C ASP A 310 -9.39 27.73 6.33
N VAL A 311 -9.90 28.55 7.25
CA VAL A 311 -11.35 28.81 7.43
C VAL A 311 -11.96 29.53 6.22
N GLU A 312 -11.27 30.50 5.63
CA GLU A 312 -11.72 31.17 4.40
C GLU A 312 -11.82 30.16 3.25
N MET A 313 -10.80 29.34 3.05
CA MET A 313 -10.81 28.28 2.03
C MET A 313 -11.97 27.29 2.25
N ILE A 314 -12.23 26.88 3.49
CA ILE A 314 -13.35 25.98 3.80
C ILE A 314 -14.70 26.64 3.47
N LYS A 315 -14.87 27.95 3.73
CA LYS A 315 -16.13 28.68 3.44
C LYS A 315 -16.35 28.86 1.93
N GLU A 316 -15.30 29.20 1.17
CA GLU A 316 -15.42 29.55 -0.25
C GLU A 316 -15.37 28.33 -1.17
N VAL A 317 -14.52 27.36 -0.85
CA VAL A 317 -14.23 26.19 -1.70
C VAL A 317 -14.72 24.87 -1.11
N GLY A 318 -15.10 24.88 0.18
CA GLY A 318 -15.48 23.67 0.90
C GLY A 318 -14.30 22.82 1.40
N HIS A 319 -13.06 23.19 1.09
CA HIS A 319 -11.87 22.42 1.38
C HIS A 319 -10.65 23.34 1.64
N CYS A 320 -9.68 22.87 2.45
CA CYS A 320 -8.38 23.48 2.61
C CYS A 320 -7.26 22.42 2.66
N SER A 321 -6.02 22.85 2.42
CA SER A 321 -4.85 21.97 2.57
C SER A 321 -4.69 21.55 4.04
N GLY A 322 -4.72 20.22 4.30
CA GLY A 322 -4.65 19.68 5.66
C GLY A 322 -5.99 19.73 6.42
N ILE A 323 -7.13 19.72 5.70
CA ILE A 323 -8.48 19.71 6.30
C ILE A 323 -8.67 18.59 7.33
N GLU A 324 -7.93 17.48 7.20
CA GLU A 324 -7.95 16.38 8.16
C GLU A 324 -7.56 16.81 9.59
N ASN A 325 -6.78 17.89 9.75
CA ASN A 325 -6.44 18.45 11.07
C ASN A 325 -7.64 19.06 11.79
N TYR A 326 -8.73 19.30 11.06
CA TYR A 326 -10.01 19.82 11.57
C TYR A 326 -11.11 18.73 11.67
N SER A 327 -10.78 17.46 11.37
CA SER A 327 -11.77 16.36 11.31
C SER A 327 -12.63 16.25 12.56
N ARG A 328 -12.08 16.49 13.76
CA ARG A 328 -12.82 16.46 15.02
C ARG A 328 -14.05 17.37 14.98
N TYR A 329 -13.95 18.56 14.41
CA TYR A 329 -15.06 19.52 14.35
C TYR A 329 -16.12 19.07 13.34
N PHE A 330 -15.71 18.53 12.21
CA PHE A 330 -16.63 18.03 11.18
C PHE A 330 -17.38 16.78 11.63
N ASP A 331 -16.70 15.89 12.37
CA ASP A 331 -17.32 14.68 12.93
C ASP A 331 -18.15 14.96 14.20
N GLY A 332 -18.05 16.15 14.78
CA GLY A 332 -18.70 16.49 16.05
C GLY A 332 -18.16 15.73 17.26
N ARG A 333 -16.88 15.28 17.20
CA ARG A 333 -16.27 14.50 18.28
C ARG A 333 -15.75 15.40 19.41
N GLU A 334 -15.88 14.91 20.65
CA GLU A 334 -15.26 15.54 21.80
C GLU A 334 -13.73 15.44 21.76
N PRO A 335 -13.01 16.40 22.41
CA PRO A 335 -11.56 16.36 22.50
C PRO A 335 -11.05 15.02 23.07
N GLY A 336 -10.03 14.43 22.41
CA GLY A 336 -9.43 13.16 22.80
C GLY A 336 -10.15 11.90 22.31
N MET A 337 -11.38 12.01 21.78
CA MET A 337 -12.06 10.89 21.17
C MET A 337 -11.31 10.40 19.91
N ARG A 338 -11.33 9.08 19.70
CA ARG A 338 -10.75 8.49 18.49
C ARG A 338 -11.51 8.91 17.22
N PRO A 339 -10.83 9.03 16.09
CA PRO A 339 -11.52 9.21 14.81
C PRO A 339 -12.25 7.93 14.39
N PHE A 340 -13.26 8.10 13.53
CA PHE A 340 -13.82 6.97 12.79
C PHE A 340 -12.79 6.41 11.82
N CYS A 341 -12.73 5.09 11.71
CA CYS A 341 -11.80 4.40 10.81
C CYS A 341 -12.55 3.31 10.03
N LEU A 342 -11.85 2.55 9.19
CA LEU A 342 -12.49 1.49 8.40
C LEU A 342 -13.22 0.45 9.25
N LEU A 343 -12.73 0.18 10.48
CA LEU A 343 -13.35 -0.81 11.36
C LEU A 343 -14.77 -0.41 11.79
N ASP A 344 -15.08 0.89 11.82
CA ASP A 344 -16.41 1.40 12.15
C ASP A 344 -17.46 1.18 11.04
N TYR A 345 -17.03 0.80 9.84
CA TYR A 345 -17.90 0.45 8.72
C TYR A 345 -18.31 -1.02 8.71
N PHE A 346 -17.60 -1.86 9.48
CA PHE A 346 -17.93 -3.28 9.61
C PHE A 346 -19.10 -3.50 10.56
N PRO A 347 -19.89 -4.57 10.39
CA PRO A 347 -20.84 -5.01 11.41
C PRO A 347 -20.10 -5.56 12.64
N ASP A 348 -20.77 -5.58 13.79
CA ASP A 348 -20.15 -5.95 15.07
C ASP A 348 -19.57 -7.36 15.14
N ASP A 349 -20.02 -8.27 14.28
CA ASP A 349 -19.64 -9.68 14.26
C ASP A 349 -18.58 -10.05 13.20
N PHE A 350 -17.88 -9.07 12.64
CA PHE A 350 -16.85 -9.34 11.63
C PHE A 350 -15.66 -10.12 12.20
N LEU A 351 -15.01 -10.90 11.32
CA LEU A 351 -13.79 -11.63 11.63
C LEU A 351 -12.55 -10.80 11.24
N THR A 352 -11.55 -10.72 12.11
CA THR A 352 -10.25 -10.12 11.79
C THR A 352 -9.21 -11.22 11.57
N ILE A 353 -8.48 -11.18 10.46
CA ILE A 353 -7.33 -12.03 10.18
C ILE A 353 -6.11 -11.13 10.02
N ILE A 354 -5.06 -11.36 10.82
CA ILE A 354 -3.83 -10.58 10.75
C ILE A 354 -2.73 -11.45 10.14
N ASP A 355 -2.42 -11.17 8.87
CA ASP A 355 -1.36 -11.89 8.17
C ASP A 355 0.02 -11.34 8.54
N GLU A 356 1.02 -12.25 8.59
CA GLU A 356 2.37 -11.99 9.10
C GLU A 356 2.31 -11.18 10.42
N SER A 357 1.49 -11.66 11.36
CA SER A 357 1.10 -10.96 12.59
C SER A 357 2.30 -10.50 13.43
N HIS A 358 3.39 -11.28 13.45
CA HIS A 358 4.64 -10.95 14.14
C HIS A 358 5.31 -9.65 13.65
N VAL A 359 4.94 -9.15 12.46
CA VAL A 359 5.34 -7.85 11.90
C VAL A 359 4.20 -6.84 11.99
N THR A 360 2.98 -7.25 11.63
CA THR A 360 1.80 -6.38 11.55
C THR A 360 1.39 -5.83 12.91
N VAL A 361 1.38 -6.66 13.96
CA VAL A 361 1.00 -6.23 15.32
C VAL A 361 1.96 -5.19 15.91
N PRO A 362 3.30 -5.37 15.88
CA PRO A 362 4.24 -4.33 16.29
C PRO A 362 4.09 -3.03 15.51
N GLN A 363 3.79 -3.09 14.21
CA GLN A 363 3.55 -1.91 13.38
C GLN A 363 2.31 -1.14 13.85
N ILE A 364 1.18 -1.82 14.08
CA ILE A 364 -0.05 -1.22 14.61
C ILE A 364 0.26 -0.51 15.94
N ARG A 365 1.01 -1.15 16.83
CA ARG A 365 1.37 -0.61 18.14
C ARG A 365 2.23 0.66 18.06
N ALA A 366 3.11 0.74 17.07
CA ALA A 366 4.05 1.85 16.93
C ALA A 366 3.44 3.11 16.28
N MET A 367 2.36 2.97 15.49
CA MET A 367 1.83 4.07 14.64
C MET A 367 1.40 5.29 15.45
N TYR A 368 0.68 5.10 16.56
CA TYR A 368 0.16 6.21 17.37
C TYR A 368 1.26 7.10 17.94
N GLY A 369 2.32 6.51 18.48
CA GLY A 369 3.40 7.27 19.14
C GLY A 369 4.15 8.21 18.19
N GLY A 370 4.44 7.74 16.98
CA GLY A 370 5.11 8.54 15.96
C GLY A 370 4.26 9.73 15.47
N ASP A 371 2.97 9.50 15.23
CA ASP A 371 2.04 10.55 14.81
C ASP A 371 1.82 11.61 15.91
N LEU A 372 1.64 11.16 17.16
CA LEU A 372 1.48 12.04 18.32
C LEU A 372 2.69 12.98 18.49
N SER A 373 3.91 12.46 18.46
CA SER A 373 5.13 13.27 18.63
C SER A 373 5.23 14.35 17.57
N ARG A 374 4.99 14.02 16.32
CA ARG A 374 5.01 14.94 15.18
C ARG A 374 3.97 16.06 15.33
N LYS A 375 2.73 15.72 15.65
CA LYS A 375 1.62 16.67 15.79
C LYS A 375 1.75 17.55 17.03
N THR A 376 2.29 17.01 18.11
CA THR A 376 2.57 17.81 19.32
C THR A 376 3.51 18.95 19.00
N ASN A 377 4.57 18.72 18.22
CA ASN A 377 5.46 19.80 17.79
C ASN A 377 4.71 20.85 16.95
N LEU A 378 3.87 20.42 15.99
CA LEU A 378 3.10 21.38 15.17
C LEU A 378 2.16 22.26 16.00
N VAL A 379 1.53 21.71 17.04
CA VAL A 379 0.66 22.45 17.95
C VAL A 379 1.46 23.36 18.86
N GLN A 380 2.51 22.88 19.51
CA GLN A 380 3.32 23.67 20.46
C GLN A 380 4.01 24.87 19.84
N TYR A 381 4.29 24.83 18.54
CA TYR A 381 4.93 25.91 17.80
C TYR A 381 3.96 26.70 16.90
N GLY A 382 2.64 26.60 17.14
CA GLY A 382 1.61 27.41 16.51
C GLY A 382 1.36 27.13 15.02
N PHE A 383 1.68 25.94 14.51
CA PHE A 383 1.38 25.57 13.12
C PHE A 383 -0.05 24.98 12.98
N ARG A 384 -0.58 24.35 14.03
CA ARG A 384 -1.91 23.72 14.03
C ARG A 384 -2.62 23.92 15.37
N LEU A 385 -3.97 23.91 15.33
CA LEU A 385 -4.80 23.85 16.54
C LEU A 385 -4.62 22.53 17.29
N GLN A 386 -4.91 22.53 18.59
CA GLN A 386 -4.87 21.32 19.44
C GLN A 386 -5.71 20.16 18.85
N ALA A 387 -6.80 20.49 18.14
CA ALA A 387 -7.64 19.51 17.46
C ALA A 387 -6.88 18.61 16.45
N ALA A 388 -5.76 19.07 15.90
CA ALA A 388 -4.94 18.28 14.99
C ALA A 388 -4.42 16.97 15.62
N VAL A 389 -4.22 16.95 16.95
CA VAL A 389 -3.80 15.76 17.70
C VAL A 389 -4.87 14.67 17.71
N ASP A 390 -6.16 15.06 17.58
CA ASP A 390 -7.28 14.13 17.56
C ASP A 390 -7.51 13.47 16.19
N ASN A 391 -6.87 13.96 15.13
CA ASN A 391 -6.76 13.26 13.85
C ASN A 391 -5.56 12.29 13.90
N ARG A 392 -5.75 11.11 14.39
CA ARG A 392 -4.69 10.15 14.71
C ARG A 392 -5.06 8.72 14.32
N PRO A 393 -4.09 7.83 14.12
CA PRO A 393 -4.42 6.40 14.05
C PRO A 393 -4.98 5.92 15.40
N LEU A 394 -5.64 4.78 15.37
CA LEU A 394 -6.09 4.11 16.58
C LEU A 394 -4.91 3.85 17.52
N LYS A 395 -5.17 3.98 18.82
CA LYS A 395 -4.29 3.37 19.84
C LYS A 395 -4.44 1.86 19.80
N PHE A 396 -3.43 1.15 20.26
CA PHE A 396 -3.45 -0.31 20.21
C PHE A 396 -4.61 -0.93 21.02
N ASP A 397 -4.92 -0.37 22.18
CA ASP A 397 -6.05 -0.79 23.02
C ASP A 397 -7.41 -0.48 22.40
N GLU A 398 -7.51 0.58 21.57
CA GLU A 398 -8.71 0.89 20.80
C GLU A 398 -8.88 -0.12 19.66
N PHE A 399 -7.79 -0.49 18.98
CA PHE A 399 -7.80 -1.53 17.95
C PHE A 399 -8.26 -2.88 18.53
N GLU A 400 -7.72 -3.31 19.66
CA GLU A 400 -8.10 -4.59 20.31
C GLU A 400 -9.61 -4.61 20.69
N ARG A 401 -10.16 -3.48 21.10
CA ARG A 401 -11.60 -3.39 21.44
C ARG A 401 -12.51 -3.45 20.21
N LEU A 402 -12.02 -2.97 19.05
CA LEU A 402 -12.80 -2.96 17.80
C LEU A 402 -12.67 -4.26 17.00
N THR A 403 -11.79 -5.18 17.40
CA THR A 403 -11.58 -6.47 16.74
C THR A 403 -12.01 -7.62 17.67
N PRO A 404 -13.32 -7.97 17.68
CA PRO A 404 -13.88 -8.89 18.68
C PRO A 404 -13.29 -10.31 18.60
N GLN A 405 -13.03 -10.79 17.39
CA GLN A 405 -12.41 -12.09 17.17
C GLN A 405 -11.27 -11.96 16.16
N THR A 406 -10.09 -12.45 16.51
CA THR A 406 -8.88 -12.29 15.69
C THR A 406 -8.17 -13.62 15.48
N ILE A 407 -7.84 -13.93 14.22
CA ILE A 407 -6.93 -15.02 13.85
C ILE A 407 -5.59 -14.41 13.48
N TYR A 408 -4.55 -14.71 14.27
CA TYR A 408 -3.17 -14.34 13.96
C TYR A 408 -2.53 -15.40 13.07
N VAL A 409 -2.03 -15.00 11.91
CA VAL A 409 -1.41 -15.92 10.94
C VAL A 409 0.06 -15.57 10.82
N SER A 410 0.93 -16.55 11.11
CA SER A 410 2.38 -16.35 11.04
C SER A 410 3.13 -17.67 10.88
N ALA A 411 4.30 -17.63 10.22
CA ALA A 411 5.25 -18.74 10.25
C ALA A 411 6.10 -18.75 11.55
N THR A 412 6.16 -17.62 12.24
CA THR A 412 6.97 -17.38 13.45
C THR A 412 6.21 -16.47 14.42
N PRO A 413 5.11 -16.95 15.06
CA PRO A 413 4.31 -16.15 15.99
C PRO A 413 5.18 -15.52 17.09
N ALA A 414 4.82 -14.31 17.51
CA ALA A 414 5.49 -13.61 18.61
C ALA A 414 4.82 -13.90 19.96
N ASP A 415 5.43 -13.44 21.03
CA ASP A 415 4.93 -13.70 22.39
C ASP A 415 3.57 -13.08 22.66
N TYR A 416 3.26 -11.98 21.95
CA TYR A 416 1.95 -11.34 22.04
C TYR A 416 0.84 -12.26 21.51
N GLU A 417 0.98 -12.79 20.29
CA GLU A 417 -0.02 -13.68 19.69
C GLU A 417 -0.21 -14.94 20.53
N LEU A 418 0.90 -15.54 20.98
CA LEU A 418 0.86 -16.72 21.84
C LEU A 418 0.17 -16.44 23.18
N SER A 419 0.42 -15.28 23.78
CA SER A 419 -0.24 -14.86 25.01
C SER A 419 -1.74 -14.63 24.80
N ARG A 420 -2.13 -13.98 23.67
CA ARG A 420 -3.53 -13.69 23.37
C ARG A 420 -4.34 -14.95 23.04
N SER A 421 -3.72 -15.95 22.43
CA SER A 421 -4.33 -17.26 22.15
C SER A 421 -4.12 -18.27 23.28
N GLU A 422 -3.73 -17.83 24.49
CA GLU A 422 -3.54 -18.66 25.68
C GLU A 422 -2.58 -19.84 25.44
N GLY A 423 -1.61 -19.67 24.52
CA GLY A 423 -0.65 -20.70 24.12
C GLY A 423 -1.22 -21.77 23.18
N ILE A 424 -2.50 -21.68 22.80
CA ILE A 424 -3.11 -22.60 21.84
C ILE A 424 -2.71 -22.17 20.44
N VAL A 425 -2.00 -23.06 19.74
CA VAL A 425 -1.50 -22.83 18.37
C VAL A 425 -2.01 -23.92 17.46
N VAL A 426 -2.65 -23.51 16.38
CA VAL A 426 -3.02 -24.39 15.28
C VAL A 426 -1.84 -24.51 14.33
N GLU A 427 -1.23 -25.71 14.22
CA GLU A 427 -0.07 -25.91 13.35
C GLU A 427 -0.47 -26.32 11.94
N GLN A 428 0.20 -25.73 10.96
CA GLN A 428 0.11 -26.09 9.55
C GLN A 428 1.51 -26.14 8.94
N VAL A 429 2.16 -27.30 9.08
CA VAL A 429 3.57 -27.51 8.71
C VAL A 429 3.75 -28.29 7.42
N ILE A 430 2.73 -29.01 6.97
CA ILE A 430 2.78 -29.81 5.74
C ILE A 430 2.52 -28.94 4.51
N ARG A 431 3.43 -29.05 3.52
CA ARG A 431 3.27 -28.43 2.20
C ARG A 431 2.59 -29.42 1.25
N PRO A 432 1.48 -29.04 0.59
CA PRO A 432 0.81 -29.89 -0.40
C PRO A 432 1.71 -30.32 -1.56
N THR A 433 2.72 -29.52 -1.89
CA THR A 433 3.71 -29.80 -2.95
C THR A 433 4.73 -30.87 -2.59
N GLY A 434 4.77 -31.30 -1.33
CA GLY A 434 5.77 -32.23 -0.82
C GLY A 434 7.17 -31.65 -0.62
N LEU A 435 7.38 -30.34 -0.86
CA LEU A 435 8.68 -29.68 -0.70
C LEU A 435 9.14 -29.71 0.75
N LEU A 436 10.39 -30.10 0.94
CA LEU A 436 11.02 -30.17 2.27
C LEU A 436 11.53 -28.79 2.70
N ASP A 437 11.62 -28.56 4.01
CA ASP A 437 12.42 -27.46 4.53
C ASP A 437 13.89 -27.62 4.10
N PRO A 438 14.64 -26.54 3.87
CA PRO A 438 16.01 -26.61 3.39
C PRO A 438 16.92 -27.28 4.41
N LYS A 439 17.98 -27.93 3.96
CA LYS A 439 19.05 -28.42 4.84
C LYS A 439 19.86 -27.23 5.31
N ILE A 440 20.11 -27.13 6.61
CA ILE A 440 20.98 -26.11 7.19
C ILE A 440 22.35 -26.71 7.45
N THR A 441 23.40 -26.05 7.00
CA THR A 441 24.82 -26.36 7.30
C THR A 441 25.46 -25.14 7.97
N VAL A 442 26.35 -25.40 8.94
CA VAL A 442 27.10 -24.35 9.64
C VAL A 442 28.56 -24.46 9.22
N HIS A 443 29.13 -23.37 8.72
CA HIS A 443 30.54 -23.26 8.32
C HIS A 443 31.23 -22.17 9.14
N PRO A 444 32.55 -22.32 9.42
CA PRO A 444 33.33 -21.28 10.09
C PRO A 444 33.28 -19.93 9.35
N SER A 445 33.41 -18.84 10.09
CA SER A 445 33.50 -17.49 9.48
C SER A 445 34.85 -17.26 8.77
N GLU A 446 35.86 -18.04 9.08
CA GLU A 446 37.13 -18.00 8.39
C GLU A 446 36.98 -18.48 6.93
N ASN A 447 37.47 -17.68 5.95
CA ASN A 447 37.33 -17.90 4.52
C ASN A 447 35.88 -18.00 4.02
N GLN A 448 34.90 -17.42 4.74
CA GLN A 448 33.49 -17.48 4.40
C GLN A 448 33.18 -16.95 2.98
N ILE A 449 33.92 -15.93 2.50
CA ILE A 449 33.67 -15.33 1.19
C ILE A 449 34.15 -16.26 0.05
N ASP A 450 35.29 -16.87 0.21
CA ASP A 450 35.84 -17.79 -0.81
C ASP A 450 34.93 -19.02 -0.95
N HIS A 451 34.55 -19.64 0.17
CA HIS A 451 33.59 -20.75 0.18
C HIS A 451 32.22 -20.35 -0.39
N LEU A 452 31.74 -19.15 -0.07
CA LEU A 452 30.47 -18.65 -0.62
C LEU A 452 30.55 -18.47 -2.14
N MET A 453 31.68 -18.01 -2.68
CA MET A 453 31.88 -17.86 -4.12
C MET A 453 31.83 -19.20 -4.84
N GLU A 454 32.47 -20.25 -4.29
CA GLU A 454 32.40 -21.61 -4.82
C GLU A 454 30.96 -22.13 -4.87
N GLU A 455 30.21 -21.92 -3.80
CA GLU A 455 28.79 -22.32 -3.70
C GLU A 455 27.90 -21.52 -4.67
N ILE A 456 28.15 -20.23 -4.86
CA ILE A 456 27.45 -19.39 -5.85
C ILE A 456 27.71 -19.94 -7.25
N GLN A 457 28.95 -20.23 -7.60
CA GLN A 457 29.31 -20.75 -8.92
C GLN A 457 28.56 -22.06 -9.21
N LEU A 458 28.56 -23.01 -8.25
CA LEU A 458 27.83 -24.28 -8.39
C LEU A 458 26.33 -24.08 -8.64
N ARG A 459 25.70 -23.08 -8.04
CA ARG A 459 24.26 -22.76 -8.24
C ARG A 459 24.05 -22.06 -9.59
N THR A 460 24.92 -21.14 -9.96
CA THR A 460 24.86 -20.43 -11.24
C THR A 460 24.97 -21.39 -12.43
N GLU A 461 25.86 -22.38 -12.36
CA GLU A 461 25.98 -23.43 -13.37
C GLU A 461 24.69 -24.27 -13.54
N ARG A 462 23.87 -24.39 -12.50
CA ARG A 462 22.57 -25.07 -12.54
C ARG A 462 21.42 -24.13 -12.94
N GLY A 463 21.69 -22.85 -13.17
CA GLY A 463 20.66 -21.84 -13.45
C GLY A 463 19.83 -21.44 -12.22
N GLU A 464 20.31 -21.74 -11.02
CA GLU A 464 19.68 -21.40 -9.74
C GLU A 464 20.19 -20.06 -9.20
N ARG A 465 19.52 -19.51 -8.20
CA ARG A 465 19.82 -18.18 -7.62
C ARG A 465 20.23 -18.30 -6.16
N THR A 466 21.04 -17.34 -5.72
CA THR A 466 21.53 -17.26 -4.34
C THR A 466 21.10 -15.98 -3.66
N LEU A 467 20.64 -16.09 -2.41
CA LEU A 467 20.42 -14.94 -1.52
C LEU A 467 21.51 -14.89 -0.45
N VAL A 468 22.11 -13.71 -0.25
CA VAL A 468 23.12 -13.49 0.78
C VAL A 468 22.64 -12.44 1.78
N THR A 469 22.65 -12.77 3.07
CA THR A 469 22.26 -11.82 4.12
C THR A 469 23.46 -11.30 4.89
N THR A 470 23.57 -9.97 4.98
CA THR A 470 24.60 -9.27 5.74
C THR A 470 24.01 -8.55 6.95
N LEU A 471 24.86 -8.05 7.85
CA LEU A 471 24.42 -7.31 9.06
C LEU A 471 24.26 -5.80 8.82
N THR A 472 25.01 -5.24 7.86
CA THR A 472 25.02 -3.79 7.61
C THR A 472 24.88 -3.46 6.13
N LYS A 473 24.36 -2.27 5.83
CA LYS A 473 24.28 -1.74 4.47
C LYS A 473 25.65 -1.68 3.80
N ARG A 474 26.64 -1.14 4.52
CA ARG A 474 27.99 -1.02 4.03
C ARG A 474 28.60 -2.39 3.64
N MET A 475 28.37 -3.43 4.47
CA MET A 475 28.83 -4.78 4.14
C MET A 475 28.14 -5.33 2.88
N ALA A 476 26.85 -5.02 2.67
CA ALA A 476 26.15 -5.43 1.46
C ALA A 476 26.73 -4.76 0.20
N GLU A 477 27.01 -3.47 0.28
CA GLU A 477 27.61 -2.69 -0.80
C GLU A 477 29.05 -3.16 -1.12
N GLU A 478 29.90 -3.29 -0.09
CA GLU A 478 31.27 -3.76 -0.25
C GLU A 478 31.35 -5.18 -0.83
N LEU A 479 30.46 -6.07 -0.39
CA LEU A 479 30.39 -7.44 -0.91
C LEU A 479 29.90 -7.47 -2.35
N ASN A 480 28.91 -6.65 -2.69
CA ASN A 480 28.46 -6.50 -4.07
C ASN A 480 29.60 -6.04 -5.00
N ASP A 481 30.33 -4.99 -4.59
CA ASP A 481 31.47 -4.47 -5.35
C ASP A 481 32.58 -5.52 -5.51
N TYR A 482 32.79 -6.33 -4.47
CA TYR A 482 33.76 -7.42 -4.54
C TYR A 482 33.32 -8.50 -5.52
N PHE A 483 32.07 -8.95 -5.46
CA PHE A 483 31.54 -9.97 -6.38
C PHE A 483 31.48 -9.49 -7.83
N CYS A 484 31.12 -8.23 -8.07
CA CYS A 484 31.18 -7.64 -9.42
C CYS A 484 32.60 -7.66 -10.02
N ARG A 485 33.63 -7.42 -9.19
CA ARG A 485 35.06 -7.53 -9.66
C ARG A 485 35.47 -8.95 -10.01
N MET A 486 34.79 -9.95 -9.46
CA MET A 486 35.01 -11.37 -9.71
C MET A 486 34.07 -11.93 -10.81
N ASP A 487 33.46 -11.03 -11.62
CA ASP A 487 32.51 -11.36 -12.71
C ASP A 487 31.27 -12.13 -12.28
N ILE A 488 30.89 -12.05 -11.00
CA ILE A 488 29.61 -12.59 -10.51
C ILE A 488 28.50 -11.54 -10.74
N ARG A 489 27.42 -11.92 -11.40
CA ARG A 489 26.27 -11.05 -11.65
C ARG A 489 25.46 -10.89 -10.38
N THR A 490 25.64 -9.78 -9.70
CA THR A 490 25.06 -9.53 -8.37
C THR A 490 24.38 -8.18 -8.30
N ALA A 491 23.37 -8.09 -7.44
CA ALA A 491 22.74 -6.86 -7.05
C ALA A 491 22.58 -6.84 -5.52
N TYR A 492 22.40 -5.64 -4.95
CA TYR A 492 22.11 -5.51 -3.53
C TYR A 492 20.82 -4.72 -3.29
N ILE A 493 20.19 -5.02 -2.15
CA ILE A 493 19.00 -4.32 -1.70
C ILE A 493 19.15 -3.97 -0.21
N HIS A 494 18.90 -2.70 0.15
CA HIS A 494 18.74 -2.21 1.53
C HIS A 494 17.68 -1.11 1.64
N SER A 495 17.50 -0.50 2.82
CA SER A 495 16.41 0.45 3.07
C SER A 495 16.44 1.71 2.20
N ASP A 496 17.59 2.09 1.64
CA ASP A 496 17.77 3.31 0.86
C ASP A 496 17.55 3.08 -0.66
N VAL A 497 17.31 1.82 -1.07
CA VAL A 497 16.92 1.48 -2.44
C VAL A 497 15.45 1.81 -2.62
N ASP A 498 15.11 2.59 -3.64
CA ASP A 498 13.74 2.98 -3.94
C ASP A 498 12.83 1.77 -4.22
N THR A 499 11.54 1.94 -3.97
CA THR A 499 10.55 0.85 -4.09
C THR A 499 10.48 0.29 -5.53
N MET A 500 10.54 1.17 -6.53
CA MET A 500 10.49 0.75 -7.94
C MET A 500 11.76 0.01 -8.37
N ASP A 501 12.92 0.50 -7.95
CA ASP A 501 14.20 -0.17 -8.21
C ASP A 501 14.28 -1.53 -7.52
N ARG A 502 13.72 -1.63 -6.30
CA ARG A 502 13.61 -2.91 -5.58
C ARG A 502 12.80 -3.94 -6.37
N ILE A 503 11.65 -3.55 -6.91
CA ILE A 503 10.80 -4.44 -7.73
C ILE A 503 11.57 -4.88 -8.97
N ARG A 504 12.24 -3.94 -9.66
CA ARG A 504 13.04 -4.24 -10.85
C ARG A 504 14.17 -5.21 -10.56
N ILE A 505 14.95 -5.01 -9.48
CA ILE A 505 16.03 -5.91 -9.07
C ILE A 505 15.52 -7.33 -8.81
N LEU A 506 14.33 -7.47 -8.20
CA LEU A 506 13.72 -8.77 -7.93
C LEU A 506 13.24 -9.45 -9.22
N ASP A 507 12.65 -8.71 -10.14
CA ASP A 507 12.24 -9.24 -11.44
C ASP A 507 13.48 -9.64 -12.28
N ASP A 508 14.56 -8.86 -12.23
CA ASP A 508 15.84 -9.16 -12.89
C ASP A 508 16.50 -10.40 -12.29
N LEU A 509 16.47 -10.61 -10.97
CA LEU A 509 16.92 -11.83 -10.32
C LEU A 509 16.15 -13.05 -10.83
N ARG A 510 14.82 -12.96 -10.90
CA ARG A 510 13.95 -14.02 -11.44
C ARG A 510 14.18 -14.27 -12.92
N ALA A 511 14.43 -13.23 -13.69
CA ALA A 511 14.77 -13.31 -15.11
C ALA A 511 16.16 -13.90 -15.36
N GLY A 512 17.04 -13.91 -14.35
CA GLY A 512 18.41 -14.40 -14.45
C GLY A 512 19.40 -13.37 -14.95
N VAL A 513 19.07 -12.10 -14.90
CA VAL A 513 20.02 -11.00 -15.11
C VAL A 513 21.06 -11.01 -13.99
N TYR A 514 20.63 -11.28 -12.76
CA TYR A 514 21.49 -11.49 -11.60
C TYR A 514 21.44 -12.95 -11.13
N ASP A 515 22.55 -13.44 -10.62
CA ASP A 515 22.68 -14.77 -10.00
C ASP A 515 22.59 -14.68 -8.47
N VAL A 516 23.02 -13.54 -7.92
CA VAL A 516 23.11 -13.30 -6.49
C VAL A 516 22.39 -12.01 -6.11
N LEU A 517 21.60 -12.08 -5.04
CA LEU A 517 21.04 -10.91 -4.40
C LEU A 517 21.55 -10.80 -2.98
N ILE A 518 22.17 -9.65 -2.65
CA ILE A 518 22.71 -9.36 -1.32
C ILE A 518 21.76 -8.40 -0.60
N GLY A 519 21.43 -8.69 0.66
CA GLY A 519 20.54 -7.81 1.41
C GLY A 519 20.73 -7.83 2.92
N VAL A 520 20.35 -6.74 3.60
CA VAL A 520 20.49 -6.61 5.06
C VAL A 520 19.27 -7.16 5.78
N ASN A 521 18.08 -6.73 5.45
CA ASN A 521 16.84 -7.06 6.16
C ASN A 521 15.67 -7.35 5.24
N LEU A 522 15.90 -7.32 3.94
CA LEU A 522 14.86 -7.30 2.91
C LEU A 522 14.23 -8.65 2.64
N LEU A 523 14.86 -9.69 3.16
CA LEU A 523 14.43 -11.05 2.95
C LEU A 523 13.31 -11.47 3.91
N ARG A 524 12.83 -10.54 4.76
CA ARG A 524 11.80 -10.83 5.76
C ARG A 524 10.40 -10.89 5.17
N GLU A 525 10.09 -10.11 4.14
CA GLU A 525 8.69 -9.81 3.80
C GLU A 525 8.33 -10.21 2.36
N GLY A 526 7.36 -11.11 2.22
CA GLY A 526 6.57 -11.26 1.00
C GLY A 526 7.28 -11.76 -0.28
N LEU A 527 8.59 -12.00 -0.26
CA LEU A 527 9.31 -12.45 -1.44
C LEU A 527 9.07 -13.93 -1.72
N ASP A 528 8.46 -14.21 -2.84
CA ASP A 528 8.25 -15.55 -3.37
C ASP A 528 9.20 -15.80 -4.54
N LEU A 529 10.36 -16.38 -4.25
CA LEU A 529 11.45 -16.63 -5.19
C LEU A 529 11.75 -18.13 -5.31
N PRO A 530 10.96 -18.89 -6.07
CA PRO A 530 11.16 -20.34 -6.22
C PRO A 530 12.48 -20.66 -6.94
N GLU A 531 13.10 -19.72 -7.61
CA GLU A 531 14.39 -19.85 -8.30
C GLU A 531 15.58 -19.89 -7.33
N VAL A 532 15.38 -19.47 -6.07
CA VAL A 532 16.44 -19.44 -5.05
C VAL A 532 16.64 -20.82 -4.44
N SER A 533 17.82 -21.40 -4.65
CA SER A 533 18.22 -22.68 -4.06
C SER A 533 19.18 -22.53 -2.88
N LEU A 534 19.94 -21.43 -2.81
CA LEU A 534 20.87 -21.19 -1.71
C LEU A 534 20.53 -19.89 -0.96
N VAL A 535 20.51 -19.98 0.37
CA VAL A 535 20.48 -18.83 1.26
C VAL A 535 21.73 -18.87 2.13
N ALA A 536 22.59 -17.87 1.99
CA ALA A 536 23.80 -17.71 2.77
C ALA A 536 23.59 -16.63 3.86
N ILE A 537 23.89 -16.98 5.10
CA ILE A 537 23.74 -16.08 6.26
C ILE A 537 25.14 -15.82 6.81
N LEU A 538 25.69 -14.63 6.51
CA LEU A 538 26.99 -14.21 7.03
C LEU A 538 26.86 -13.77 8.49
N ASP A 539 27.90 -14.02 9.30
CA ASP A 539 27.95 -13.66 10.72
C ASP A 539 26.67 -14.11 11.48
N ALA A 540 26.28 -15.36 11.31
CA ALA A 540 25.05 -15.89 11.90
C ALA A 540 25.08 -15.97 13.42
N ASP A 541 26.28 -15.99 14.04
CA ASP A 541 26.50 -16.02 15.48
C ASP A 541 26.49 -14.63 16.16
N LYS A 542 26.36 -13.55 15.41
CA LYS A 542 26.24 -12.19 15.93
C LYS A 542 24.80 -11.92 16.37
N GLU A 543 24.43 -12.42 17.54
CA GLU A 543 23.08 -12.27 18.07
C GLU A 543 22.62 -10.81 18.09
N GLY A 544 21.35 -10.60 17.70
CA GLY A 544 20.71 -9.30 17.63
C GLY A 544 19.41 -9.37 16.84
N PHE A 545 18.85 -8.22 16.54
CA PHE A 545 17.55 -8.11 15.86
C PHE A 545 17.49 -8.86 14.51
N LEU A 546 18.62 -8.94 13.77
CA LEU A 546 18.72 -9.62 12.47
C LEU A 546 19.10 -11.11 12.57
N ARG A 547 19.54 -11.58 13.72
CA ARG A 547 20.04 -12.94 13.95
C ARG A 547 19.36 -13.64 15.13
N ASN A 548 18.16 -13.18 15.53
CA ASN A 548 17.33 -13.92 16.47
C ASN A 548 16.64 -15.10 15.76
N HIS A 549 16.13 -16.04 16.55
CA HIS A 549 15.45 -17.24 16.07
C HIS A 549 14.39 -16.95 14.99
N ARG A 550 13.50 -15.95 15.20
CA ARG A 550 12.45 -15.60 14.24
C ARG A 550 13.02 -15.13 12.90
N SER A 551 14.02 -14.23 12.95
CA SER A 551 14.69 -13.72 11.74
C SER A 551 15.40 -14.81 10.96
N LEU A 552 16.12 -15.69 11.67
CA LEU A 552 16.80 -16.83 11.06
C LEU A 552 15.80 -17.78 10.42
N THR A 553 14.73 -18.16 11.12
CA THR A 553 13.68 -19.07 10.58
C THR A 553 13.02 -18.51 9.32
N GLN A 554 12.74 -17.21 9.28
CA GLN A 554 12.17 -16.57 8.09
C GLN A 554 13.15 -16.55 6.91
N THR A 555 14.41 -16.27 7.18
CA THR A 555 15.48 -16.27 6.17
C THR A 555 15.68 -17.66 5.59
N VAL A 556 15.76 -18.67 6.45
CA VAL A 556 15.82 -20.10 6.08
C VAL A 556 14.62 -20.48 5.19
N GLY A 557 13.42 -20.04 5.53
CA GLY A 557 12.20 -20.32 4.79
C GLY A 557 12.19 -19.82 3.33
N ARG A 558 13.13 -18.92 2.93
CA ARG A 558 13.23 -18.44 1.54
C ARG A 558 13.73 -19.53 0.59
N ALA A 559 14.59 -20.45 1.04
CA ALA A 559 15.03 -21.59 0.24
C ALA A 559 14.02 -22.76 0.22
N ALA A 560 12.94 -22.71 1.02
CA ALA A 560 12.00 -23.83 1.18
C ALA A 560 11.08 -24.07 -0.03
N ARG A 561 11.15 -23.25 -1.08
CA ARG A 561 10.34 -23.38 -2.31
C ARG A 561 11.10 -24.02 -3.46
N ASN A 562 12.38 -24.23 -3.31
CA ASN A 562 13.23 -24.92 -4.29
C ASN A 562 13.43 -26.39 -3.87
N LEU A 563 13.47 -27.28 -4.85
CA LEU A 563 13.75 -28.71 -4.61
C LEU A 563 15.15 -28.91 -4.01
N ASN A 564 16.11 -28.09 -4.46
CA ASN A 564 17.51 -28.11 -4.04
C ASN A 564 17.80 -27.07 -2.94
N GLY A 565 16.76 -26.69 -2.17
CA GLY A 565 16.88 -25.66 -1.15
C GLY A 565 17.91 -26.01 -0.06
N GLU A 566 18.92 -25.18 0.10
CA GLU A 566 19.97 -25.26 1.12
C GLU A 566 20.20 -23.92 1.81
N VAL A 567 20.64 -23.97 3.06
CA VAL A 567 21.03 -22.79 3.83
C VAL A 567 22.41 -23.01 4.43
N ILE A 568 23.28 -22.05 4.25
CA ILE A 568 24.61 -22.02 4.86
C ILE A 568 24.63 -20.88 5.88
N MET A 569 24.89 -21.22 7.14
CA MET A 569 25.13 -20.27 8.23
C MET A 569 26.65 -20.18 8.48
N TYR A 570 27.24 -19.03 8.25
CA TYR A 570 28.65 -18.78 8.59
C TYR A 570 28.74 -18.28 10.03
N ALA A 571 29.39 -19.06 10.88
CA ALA A 571 29.46 -18.80 12.30
C ALA A 571 30.61 -19.57 12.96
N ASP A 572 31.28 -18.94 13.93
CA ASP A 572 32.36 -19.59 14.70
C ASP A 572 31.80 -20.36 15.91
N ARG A 573 30.59 -20.04 16.31
CA ARG A 573 29.86 -20.74 17.37
C ARG A 573 28.37 -20.85 17.05
N ILE A 574 27.75 -21.92 17.50
CA ILE A 574 26.29 -22.05 17.38
C ILE A 574 25.65 -21.35 18.58
N THR A 575 24.83 -20.34 18.32
CA THR A 575 24.08 -19.60 19.33
C THR A 575 22.75 -20.32 19.63
N GLU A 576 22.07 -19.91 20.71
CA GLU A 576 20.78 -20.47 21.08
C GLU A 576 19.73 -20.22 19.97
N SER A 577 19.74 -19.04 19.36
CA SER A 577 18.87 -18.68 18.24
C SER A 577 19.10 -19.55 17.02
N MET A 578 20.36 -19.84 16.69
CA MET A 578 20.73 -20.76 15.61
C MET A 578 20.27 -22.19 15.91
N GLN A 579 20.55 -22.68 17.12
CA GLN A 579 20.19 -24.05 17.52
C GLN A 579 18.68 -24.27 17.44
N ARG A 580 17.88 -23.36 17.98
CA ARG A 580 16.41 -23.43 17.89
C ARG A 580 15.93 -23.42 16.43
N THR A 581 16.56 -22.63 15.55
CA THR A 581 16.20 -22.59 14.11
C THR A 581 16.55 -23.91 13.42
N ILE A 582 17.71 -24.48 13.70
CA ILE A 582 18.16 -25.77 13.16
C ILE A 582 17.21 -26.88 13.60
N ASP A 583 16.95 -26.98 14.92
CA ASP A 583 16.09 -28.02 15.49
C ASP A 583 14.67 -27.98 14.93
N GLU A 584 14.08 -26.78 14.84
CA GLU A 584 12.74 -26.61 14.31
C GLU A 584 12.66 -26.91 12.82
N THR A 585 13.66 -26.48 12.04
CA THR A 585 13.72 -26.80 10.61
C THR A 585 13.86 -28.30 10.37
N GLU A 586 14.66 -28.97 11.19
CA GLU A 586 14.83 -30.43 11.10
C GLU A 586 13.56 -31.17 11.55
N ARG A 587 12.86 -30.70 12.59
CA ARG A 587 11.55 -31.23 13.02
C ARG A 587 10.55 -31.18 11.87
N ARG A 588 10.41 -30.01 11.24
CA ARG A 588 9.48 -29.80 10.12
C ARG A 588 9.87 -30.66 8.91
N ARG A 589 11.15 -30.76 8.62
CA ARG A 589 11.67 -31.61 7.54
C ARG A 589 11.32 -33.08 7.75
N LYS A 590 11.48 -33.61 8.98
CA LYS A 590 11.11 -35.00 9.33
C LYS A 590 9.62 -35.25 9.17
N ILE A 591 8.76 -34.35 9.65
CA ILE A 591 7.30 -34.46 9.50
C ILE A 591 6.92 -34.50 8.02
N GLN A 592 7.45 -33.59 7.20
CA GLN A 592 7.16 -33.56 5.76
C GLN A 592 7.65 -34.83 5.03
N MET A 593 8.84 -35.31 5.37
CA MET A 593 9.37 -36.57 4.78
C MET A 593 8.52 -37.77 5.12
N GLN A 594 8.05 -37.88 6.35
CA GLN A 594 7.16 -38.94 6.79
C GLN A 594 5.83 -38.87 6.04
N TYR A 595 5.22 -37.70 5.97
CA TYR A 595 3.98 -37.46 5.23
C TYR A 595 4.12 -37.82 3.74
N ASN A 596 5.20 -37.37 3.08
CA ASN A 596 5.47 -37.70 1.68
C ASN A 596 5.56 -39.22 1.46
N LYS A 597 6.21 -39.95 2.39
CA LYS A 597 6.35 -41.38 2.31
C LYS A 597 5.01 -42.11 2.48
N GLU A 598 4.18 -41.69 3.45
CA GLU A 598 2.88 -42.29 3.73
C GLU A 598 1.89 -42.08 2.58
N HIS A 599 1.94 -40.94 1.91
CA HIS A 599 1.04 -40.57 0.83
C HIS A 599 1.62 -40.75 -0.57
N ASN A 600 2.82 -41.34 -0.71
CA ASN A 600 3.53 -41.53 -1.98
C ASN A 600 3.69 -40.20 -2.79
N ILE A 601 3.97 -39.08 -2.11
CA ILE A 601 4.14 -37.78 -2.72
C ILE A 601 5.60 -37.60 -3.15
N THR A 602 5.79 -37.33 -4.44
CA THR A 602 7.10 -36.88 -4.95
C THR A 602 7.13 -35.34 -4.92
N PRO A 603 8.10 -34.70 -4.25
CA PRO A 603 8.22 -33.26 -4.23
C PRO A 603 8.27 -32.66 -5.63
N LYS A 604 7.49 -31.60 -5.86
CA LYS A 604 7.41 -30.90 -7.16
C LYS A 604 7.77 -29.43 -6.98
N ALA A 605 8.62 -28.94 -7.87
CA ALA A 605 8.93 -27.51 -7.92
C ALA A 605 7.68 -26.68 -8.25
N ILE A 606 7.54 -25.55 -7.62
CA ILE A 606 6.47 -24.59 -7.93
C ILE A 606 6.93 -23.78 -9.14
N VAL A 607 6.25 -23.94 -10.27
CA VAL A 607 6.44 -23.10 -11.46
C VAL A 607 5.34 -22.03 -11.44
N LYS A 608 5.67 -20.81 -11.04
CA LYS A 608 4.76 -19.68 -11.19
C LYS A 608 4.95 -19.04 -12.56
N PRO A 609 3.84 -18.69 -13.28
CA PRO A 609 3.98 -17.87 -14.48
C PRO A 609 4.71 -16.57 -14.13
N ARG A 610 5.57 -16.11 -15.03
CA ARG A 610 6.32 -14.85 -14.90
C ARG A 610 5.36 -13.67 -15.15
N THR A 611 4.47 -13.38 -14.23
CA THR A 611 3.71 -12.14 -14.20
C THR A 611 4.58 -11.09 -13.51
N SER A 612 4.89 -9.99 -14.21
CA SER A 612 5.56 -8.84 -13.61
C SER A 612 4.75 -8.37 -12.40
N ILE A 613 5.43 -8.05 -11.31
CA ILE A 613 4.80 -7.49 -10.08
C ILE A 613 4.17 -6.12 -10.38
N VAL A 614 4.58 -5.47 -11.48
CA VAL A 614 4.08 -4.17 -11.96
C VAL A 614 2.79 -4.31 -12.79
N GLY A 615 2.38 -5.53 -13.16
CA GLY A 615 1.25 -5.78 -14.08
C GLY A 615 -0.11 -5.66 -13.44
N MET A 616 -0.51 -4.48 -12.97
CA MET A 616 -1.93 -4.17 -12.80
C MET A 616 -2.60 -3.63 -14.09
N ASP A 617 -1.82 -3.34 -15.15
CA ASP A 617 -2.37 -2.84 -16.43
C ASP A 617 -1.50 -3.27 -17.63
N ALA A 618 -1.60 -4.55 -18.03
CA ALA A 618 -1.01 -5.01 -19.29
C ALA A 618 -1.97 -5.89 -20.10
N GLU A 619 -3.19 -5.43 -20.28
CA GLU A 619 -4.01 -5.79 -21.45
C GLU A 619 -4.35 -4.50 -22.20
N THR A 620 -3.52 -4.15 -23.15
CA THR A 620 -3.60 -3.17 -24.24
C THR A 620 -2.44 -2.16 -24.23
N ALA A 621 -1.24 -2.62 -24.52
CA ALA A 621 -0.29 -1.76 -25.20
C ALA A 621 0.63 -2.64 -26.05
N ASP A 622 0.43 -2.54 -27.35
CA ASP A 622 1.46 -2.85 -28.35
C ASP A 622 2.67 -1.96 -28.04
N VAL A 623 3.62 -2.48 -27.27
CA VAL A 623 4.87 -1.79 -26.97
C VAL A 623 5.90 -2.28 -27.98
N PRO A 624 6.51 -1.39 -28.80
CA PRO A 624 7.59 -1.76 -29.67
C PRO A 624 8.74 -2.33 -28.85
N GLN A 625 9.30 -3.45 -29.30
CA GLN A 625 10.53 -4.03 -28.73
C GLN A 625 11.64 -2.99 -28.81
N PHE A 626 11.98 -2.38 -27.67
CA PHE A 626 13.22 -1.63 -27.54
C PHE A 626 14.37 -2.63 -27.33
N GLU A 627 15.34 -2.57 -28.23
CA GLU A 627 16.62 -3.26 -28.08
C GLU A 627 17.25 -2.90 -26.73
N ALA A 628 17.81 -3.89 -26.07
CA ALA A 628 18.42 -3.78 -24.76
C ALA A 628 19.44 -2.63 -24.72
N ALA A 629 19.17 -1.64 -23.89
CA ALA A 629 20.13 -0.61 -23.56
C ALA A 629 21.35 -1.25 -22.83
N PRO A 630 22.57 -0.79 -23.12
CA PRO A 630 23.76 -1.35 -22.49
C PRO A 630 23.73 -1.15 -20.97
N ALA A 631 24.15 -2.20 -20.27
CA ALA A 631 24.19 -2.28 -18.81
C ALA A 631 24.64 -0.98 -18.14
N TYR A 632 23.80 -0.48 -17.23
CA TYR A 632 24.10 0.69 -16.41
C TYR A 632 25.27 0.34 -15.47
N ARG A 633 26.48 0.77 -15.87
CA ARG A 633 27.63 0.75 -14.99
C ARG A 633 27.43 1.86 -13.96
N GLN A 634 27.06 1.50 -12.75
CA GLN A 634 27.16 2.40 -11.62
C GLN A 634 28.64 2.79 -11.46
N GLN A 635 28.96 4.07 -11.63
CA GLN A 635 30.30 4.57 -11.34
C GLN A 635 30.50 4.49 -9.81
N PRO A 636 31.66 4.00 -9.33
CA PRO A 636 31.92 3.96 -7.90
C PRO A 636 31.92 5.39 -7.33
N ALA A 637 31.17 5.60 -6.25
CA ALA A 637 31.18 6.82 -5.51
C ALA A 637 32.60 7.14 -5.02
N ALA A 638 33.13 8.32 -5.36
CA ALA A 638 34.45 8.74 -4.97
C ALA A 638 34.56 8.78 -3.42
N ALA A 639 35.52 8.04 -2.89
CA ALA A 639 35.83 7.99 -1.47
C ALA A 639 36.12 9.43 -0.93
N LYS A 640 35.31 9.89 -0.01
CA LYS A 640 35.57 11.15 0.72
C LYS A 640 36.73 10.93 1.67
N ASP A 641 37.87 11.46 1.32
CA ASP A 641 39.03 11.52 2.20
C ASP A 641 38.75 12.53 3.35
N ARG A 642 39.00 12.11 4.58
CA ARG A 642 38.76 12.87 5.81
C ARG A 642 39.79 13.98 6.08
N ARG A 643 40.51 14.47 5.08
CA ARG A 643 41.38 15.64 5.26
C ARG A 643 41.17 16.63 4.11
N GLY A 644 40.61 17.77 4.46
CA GLY A 644 40.14 18.83 3.59
C GLY A 644 41.15 19.31 2.53
N LYS A 645 40.54 19.75 1.45
CA LYS A 645 41.04 20.41 0.24
C LYS A 645 41.21 19.44 -0.95
N GLN A 646 40.14 19.24 -1.67
CA GLN A 646 40.20 18.80 -3.06
C GLN A 646 40.48 20.02 -3.94
N GLN A 647 41.60 19.97 -4.67
CA GLN A 647 41.83 20.81 -5.83
C GLN A 647 41.04 20.27 -7.00
N HIS A 648 40.01 20.98 -7.44
CA HIS A 648 39.28 20.70 -8.67
C HIS A 648 40.11 21.16 -9.86
N GLN A 649 40.53 20.21 -10.73
CA GLN A 649 40.87 20.55 -12.10
C GLN A 649 39.58 20.57 -12.95
N PRO A 650 39.35 21.62 -13.76
CA PRO A 650 38.14 21.70 -14.60
C PRO A 650 38.26 20.72 -15.76
N ARG A 651 37.31 19.78 -15.85
CA ARG A 651 37.10 19.00 -17.06
C ARG A 651 36.37 19.83 -18.10
N ALA A 652 36.92 19.87 -19.32
CA ALA A 652 36.35 20.57 -20.45
C ALA A 652 34.95 20.01 -20.78
N TYR A 653 33.98 20.91 -20.93
CA TYR A 653 32.64 20.69 -21.41
C TYR A 653 32.69 20.18 -22.86
N VAL A 654 32.06 19.06 -23.14
CA VAL A 654 31.81 18.58 -24.50
C VAL A 654 30.34 18.84 -24.81
N ASP A 655 30.11 19.75 -25.75
CA ASP A 655 28.79 20.12 -26.23
C ASP A 655 28.12 18.92 -26.93
N PRO A 656 26.92 18.48 -26.53
CA PRO A 656 26.19 17.45 -27.27
C PRO A 656 25.61 18.03 -28.55
N SER A 657 26.03 17.46 -29.68
CA SER A 657 25.52 17.80 -31.02
C SER A 657 24.00 17.69 -31.10
N PRO A 658 23.32 18.60 -31.86
CA PRO A 658 21.87 18.66 -31.93
C PRO A 658 21.32 17.63 -32.90
N SER A 659 20.84 16.51 -32.38
CA SER A 659 19.92 15.62 -33.11
C SER A 659 19.08 14.75 -32.16
N GLN A 660 18.08 15.34 -31.53
CA GLN A 660 16.90 14.61 -31.12
C GLN A 660 15.68 15.54 -31.23
N GLN A 661 14.71 15.05 -31.99
CA GLN A 661 13.46 15.72 -32.28
C GLN A 661 12.69 16.05 -31.01
N GLN A 662 12.24 17.29 -30.93
CA GLN A 662 11.45 17.87 -29.87
C GLN A 662 10.10 17.14 -29.76
N VAL A 663 9.81 16.54 -28.62
CA VAL A 663 8.45 16.39 -28.14
C VAL A 663 8.13 17.66 -27.36
N ALA A 664 7.36 18.55 -27.97
CA ALA A 664 6.87 19.75 -27.30
C ALA A 664 5.93 19.32 -26.18
N ASP A 665 6.22 19.83 -24.97
CA ASP A 665 5.37 19.60 -23.78
C ASP A 665 3.98 20.21 -24.06
N PRO A 666 2.88 19.44 -24.01
CA PRO A 666 1.54 19.93 -24.37
C PRO A 666 1.05 21.09 -23.49
N VAL A 667 1.61 21.25 -22.31
CA VAL A 667 1.21 22.29 -21.35
C VAL A 667 1.70 23.68 -21.79
N LEU A 668 2.83 23.76 -22.49
CA LEU A 668 3.40 25.03 -22.96
C LEU A 668 2.58 25.70 -24.06
N ALA A 669 1.82 24.92 -24.83
CA ALA A 669 1.00 25.44 -25.93
C ALA A 669 -0.25 26.23 -25.46
N PHE A 670 -0.60 26.18 -24.18
CA PHE A 670 -1.78 26.83 -23.61
C PHE A 670 -1.46 27.95 -22.60
N MET A 671 -0.19 28.24 -22.35
CA MET A 671 0.20 29.33 -21.43
C MET A 671 0.12 30.70 -22.13
N ASN A 672 -0.53 31.66 -21.47
CA ASN A 672 -0.45 33.05 -21.94
C ASN A 672 0.91 33.65 -21.55
N ARG A 673 1.29 34.77 -22.19
CA ARG A 673 2.60 35.43 -22.05
C ARG A 673 2.95 35.81 -20.59
N GLU A 674 1.98 36.19 -19.78
CA GLU A 674 2.19 36.46 -18.35
C GLU A 674 2.47 35.24 -17.50
N GLN A 675 1.78 34.15 -17.83
CA GLN A 675 1.99 32.86 -17.18
C GLN A 675 3.36 32.27 -17.54
N LEU A 676 3.78 32.40 -18.80
CA LEU A 676 5.09 31.97 -19.26
C LEU A 676 6.21 32.74 -18.56
N LYS A 677 6.09 34.07 -18.41
CA LYS A 677 7.06 34.90 -17.66
C LYS A 677 7.17 34.49 -16.20
N LYS A 678 6.03 34.27 -15.53
CA LYS A 678 6.03 33.81 -14.13
C LYS A 678 6.64 32.41 -13.99
N HIS A 679 6.44 31.57 -14.99
CA HIS A 679 7.06 30.24 -14.99
C HIS A 679 8.58 30.31 -15.17
N ILE A 680 9.07 31.12 -16.09
CA ILE A 680 10.51 31.39 -16.29
C ILE A 680 11.15 31.97 -15.00
N GLU A 681 10.47 32.89 -14.34
CA GLU A 681 10.96 33.49 -13.11
C GLU A 681 11.07 32.47 -11.97
N ARG A 682 10.10 31.60 -11.84
CA ARG A 682 10.12 30.48 -10.90
C ARG A 682 11.25 29.48 -11.19
N LEU A 683 11.48 29.14 -12.46
CA LEU A 683 12.60 28.27 -12.85
C LEU A 683 13.97 28.94 -12.56
N ARG A 684 14.08 30.26 -12.68
CA ARG A 684 15.29 31.01 -12.30
C ARG A 684 15.57 30.93 -10.80
N GLU A 685 14.53 31.06 -9.98
CA GLU A 685 14.66 30.88 -8.52
C GLU A 685 15.10 29.49 -8.16
N GLN A 686 14.52 28.46 -8.78
CA GLN A 686 14.89 27.05 -8.59
C GLN A 686 16.34 26.78 -9.03
N MET A 687 16.76 27.32 -10.18
CA MET A 687 18.14 27.23 -10.66
C MET A 687 19.14 27.83 -9.68
N ILE A 688 18.84 29.03 -9.10
CA ILE A 688 19.69 29.67 -8.12
C ILE A 688 19.75 28.86 -6.82
N CYS A 689 18.64 28.26 -6.43
CA CYS A 689 18.58 27.37 -5.25
C CYS A 689 19.45 26.12 -5.45
N ALA A 690 19.29 25.43 -6.56
CA ALA A 690 20.09 24.27 -6.92
C ALA A 690 21.60 24.59 -7.00
N ALA A 691 21.94 25.77 -7.53
CA ALA A 691 23.35 26.25 -7.56
C ALA A 691 23.91 26.51 -6.17
N LYS A 692 23.10 27.04 -5.23
CA LYS A 692 23.51 27.27 -3.82
C LYS A 692 23.70 25.96 -3.07
N ASP A 693 22.88 24.96 -3.40
CA ASP A 693 22.94 23.62 -2.79
C ASP A 693 24.01 22.71 -3.45
N MET A 694 24.83 23.29 -4.35
CA MET A 694 25.89 22.59 -5.14
C MET A 694 25.38 21.50 -6.07
N GLU A 695 24.12 21.52 -6.44
CA GLU A 695 23.51 20.60 -7.42
C GLU A 695 23.71 21.16 -8.84
N PHE A 696 24.95 21.23 -9.30
CA PHE A 696 25.32 21.92 -10.54
C PHE A 696 24.72 21.28 -11.81
N ILE A 697 24.43 19.97 -11.80
CA ILE A 697 23.79 19.27 -12.92
C ILE A 697 22.34 19.72 -13.06
N GLU A 698 21.62 19.84 -11.95
CA GLU A 698 20.23 20.28 -11.94
C GLU A 698 20.14 21.78 -12.26
N ALA A 699 21.04 22.61 -11.74
CA ALA A 699 21.12 24.00 -12.09
C ALA A 699 21.39 24.20 -13.61
N ALA A 700 22.23 23.36 -14.22
CA ALA A 700 22.48 23.39 -15.66
C ALA A 700 21.23 22.99 -16.46
N ARG A 701 20.50 21.96 -16.03
CA ARG A 701 19.26 21.51 -16.65
C ARG A 701 18.19 22.60 -16.64
N LEU A 702 17.99 23.25 -15.49
CA LEU A 702 17.04 24.34 -15.32
C LEU A 702 17.42 25.57 -16.17
N ARG A 703 18.72 25.89 -16.28
CA ARG A 703 19.23 26.95 -17.17
C ARG A 703 18.88 26.67 -18.61
N ASP A 704 19.11 25.45 -19.10
CA ASP A 704 18.86 25.06 -20.48
C ASP A 704 17.35 25.06 -20.78
N GLU A 705 16.51 24.73 -19.82
CA GLU A 705 15.05 24.85 -19.91
C GLU A 705 14.58 26.30 -19.97
N ILE A 706 15.14 27.20 -19.15
CA ILE A 706 14.88 28.65 -19.20
C ILE A 706 15.22 29.22 -20.57
N ILE A 707 16.39 28.88 -21.12
CA ILE A 707 16.82 29.36 -22.46
C ILE A 707 15.82 28.90 -23.53
N ARG A 708 15.33 27.66 -23.48
CA ARG A 708 14.31 27.18 -24.44
C ARG A 708 13.00 27.96 -24.34
N LEU A 709 12.53 28.26 -23.14
CA LEU A 709 11.31 29.00 -22.89
C LEU A 709 11.43 30.46 -23.34
N GLU A 710 12.59 31.09 -23.13
CA GLU A 710 12.88 32.44 -23.59
C GLU A 710 12.95 32.55 -25.13
N LEU A 711 13.52 31.53 -25.79
CA LEU A 711 13.52 31.45 -27.26
C LEU A 711 12.10 31.23 -27.81
N SER A 712 11.26 30.47 -27.12
CA SER A 712 9.86 30.28 -27.48
C SER A 712 9.01 31.54 -27.26
N GLU A 713 9.32 32.38 -26.25
CA GLU A 713 8.68 33.68 -26.04
C GLU A 713 9.02 34.66 -27.17
N GLN A 714 10.26 34.64 -27.69
CA GLN A 714 10.70 35.47 -28.81
C GLN A 714 10.05 35.06 -30.13
N SER A 715 9.83 33.75 -30.38
CA SER A 715 9.17 33.24 -31.58
C SER A 715 7.67 33.53 -31.63
N ILE A 716 7.03 33.91 -30.55
CA ILE A 716 5.62 34.34 -30.52
C ILE A 716 5.51 35.87 -30.85
N THR A 717 6.62 36.56 -30.99
CA THR A 717 6.70 38.02 -31.24
C THR A 717 7.06 38.36 -32.71
N GLU A 718 7.39 37.38 -33.56
CA GLU A 718 7.43 37.47 -35.01
C GLU A 718 6.18 36.83 -35.65
#